data_cd239da078981e4d1b83417c36f97988
#
_entry.id   cd239da078981e4d1b83417c36f97988
#
_cell.length_a   1.000
_cell.length_b   1.000
_cell.length_c   1.000
_cell.angle_alpha   90.00
_cell.angle_beta   90.00
_cell.angle_gamma   90.00
#
_symmetry.space_group_name_H-M   'P 1'
#
loop_
_entity.id
_entity.type
_entity.pdbx_description
1 polymer ?
#
loop_
_entity_poly.entity_id
_entity_poly.type
_entity_poly.pdbx_seq_one_letter_code
_entity_poly.pdbx_strand_id
1 'polypeptide(L)'
;MKQTFLHKNLINYFKRIKPLLLLGLFLLLGKTSFCQFNTSLGNPFIKNFSKKEVKKDLKVFDISQNKNGEMYFANPGYLLEYDGFSWENHFVKDQSDLRAVLYEDDNHIYTAGIGGFGFWSKNKKGILEYTSLFFKSPSKTSPLLPVFSNIVAVDGKIFFQSFQQIYTYNPNNKKLNNFSAIKGFSKLFSSNNRVFVLDVSVGLFEIIDTNKTFVKGSENISFDIIGLFEDKVNGLLLATKNNGFWYLKNGVLQKKSWQINEEIQKFIITDVKKYKKNRLIIGSLRNGFYIISKEGRKLAHFNRDNGIANNAVRKLFVDNNDNIWLGTESGISYLEINSNTKYLLDTKNGFGTVYSSFLKDSSLYLGTYQGLFVKNTKNSLSEPKLVNNSTEQIWQIDEIDGQLLVGSDKGLSVVQDNSLKTIHLEGGAWSFIKHPKIKDLLYVGFYSGIAVFEKVDNQWSFVNKYENFGESSRFLEFDQYGQLWVAHPSKGYYRLTLSLNGLELKEVEFYGVENPNITPYAYFCKIDGSLIFYNPKGFFSYDPIDNGFTKAKYPSEIFKGLKNINYISQDENIFWYSTPNYLGYVVRNGNDFKKIQEPFHAIWDNHLKDFNNVKKIKNSMYAIGIDNGLIFHKILKTTNKQLQVTPTIKSLKFISSKDTITAPINFETKLKIPYSNNFLKIKLALPNNPISNSRQFQYKLNGLENQWSHWINESEIKLPSLTSGDYVLELRTKTEVNQVSESVKIPFYIAYPWYISRVAKIFYVLLFFITFISYRSFLKRKNEKYVIRLKYLEKQKRERQKEKFELQKLAADKQLYLLKEDNLNLEIKKKNSALASSTLNNIKKKELLADLINDLTSIDKELVNNSLHYPVKKVIKKINNHLLDKEDWLSFQLHFTNSHAKFFENLREKHSDLSPNEIKLSAYLKLNLSSKEIAALMNVANTSVEQSRYRLRKKFNLDKDVNLVNYIQKI
;
A
#
# COMPACT_ATOMS: atom_id res chain seq x y z
N MET A 1 1.17 -57.72 64.10
CA MET A 1 1.89 -57.85 62.73
C MET A 1 0.99 -57.72 61.48
N LYS A 2 -0.34 -57.89 61.55
CA LYS A 2 -1.22 -57.74 60.37
C LYS A 2 -1.59 -56.29 60.02
N GLN A 3 -1.61 -55.36 60.97
CA GLN A 3 -1.96 -53.94 60.68
C GLN A 3 -0.83 -53.13 60.13
N THR A 4 0.44 -53.47 60.38
CA THR A 4 1.61 -52.80 59.84
C THR A 4 1.93 -53.17 58.35
N PHE A 5 1.41 -54.37 57.96
CA PHE A 5 1.60 -54.81 56.53
C PHE A 5 0.59 -54.16 55.58
N LEU A 6 -0.61 -53.84 56.02
CA LEU A 6 -1.62 -53.12 55.19
C LEU A 6 -1.22 -51.66 54.99
N HIS A 7 -0.64 -51.02 56.00
CA HIS A 7 -0.25 -49.60 55.87
C HIS A 7 0.93 -49.40 54.94
N LYS A 8 1.89 -50.32 54.90
CA LYS A 8 3.03 -50.27 53.95
C LYS A 8 2.61 -50.54 52.52
N ASN A 9 1.63 -51.44 52.33
CA ASN A 9 1.12 -51.68 50.95
C ASN A 9 0.25 -50.53 50.39
N LEU A 10 -0.52 -49.86 51.27
CA LEU A 10 -1.27 -48.67 50.87
C LEU A 10 -0.34 -47.44 50.46
N ILE A 11 0.73 -47.23 51.22
CA ILE A 11 1.69 -46.19 50.99
C ILE A 11 2.45 -46.47 49.67
N ASN A 12 2.79 -47.71 49.38
CA ASN A 12 3.45 -48.10 48.12
C ASN A 12 2.49 -48.03 46.92
N TYR A 13 1.20 -48.29 47.13
CA TYR A 13 0.16 -48.08 46.08
C TYR A 13 -0.05 -46.59 45.78
N PHE A 14 -0.11 -45.74 46.80
CA PHE A 14 -0.20 -44.28 46.61
C PHE A 14 1.07 -43.68 46.01
N LYS A 15 2.27 -44.22 46.27
CA LYS A 15 3.50 -43.77 45.60
C LYS A 15 3.58 -44.16 44.12
N ARG A 16 2.92 -45.24 43.69
CA ARG A 16 2.86 -45.65 42.25
C ARG A 16 1.75 -44.95 41.48
N ILE A 17 0.68 -44.50 42.16
CA ILE A 17 -0.45 -43.81 41.52
C ILE A 17 -0.20 -42.30 41.40
N LYS A 18 0.57 -41.71 42.33
CA LYS A 18 0.93 -40.28 42.29
C LYS A 18 1.53 -39.79 40.95
N PRO A 19 2.52 -40.48 40.34
CA PRO A 19 3.05 -40.04 39.02
C PRO A 19 2.04 -40.25 37.87
N LEU A 20 1.18 -41.27 37.96
CA LEU A 20 0.13 -41.49 36.95
C LEU A 20 -1.02 -40.47 37.08
N LEU A 21 -1.39 -40.07 38.31
CA LEU A 21 -2.33 -38.96 38.52
C LEU A 21 -1.76 -37.60 38.15
N LEU A 22 -0.47 -37.38 38.41
CA LEU A 22 0.23 -36.20 37.93
C LEU A 22 0.39 -36.16 36.40
N LEU A 23 0.65 -37.28 35.76
CA LEU A 23 0.69 -37.40 34.28
C LEU A 23 -0.71 -37.21 33.68
N GLY A 24 -1.75 -37.76 34.30
CA GLY A 24 -3.15 -37.53 33.94
C GLY A 24 -3.57 -36.06 34.11
N LEU A 25 -3.11 -35.41 35.19
CA LEU A 25 -3.35 -33.99 35.44
C LEU A 25 -2.56 -33.10 34.43
N PHE A 26 -1.33 -33.49 34.07
CA PHE A 26 -0.55 -32.85 33.03
C PHE A 26 -1.15 -33.03 31.62
N LEU A 27 -1.75 -34.22 31.35
CA LEU A 27 -2.49 -34.47 30.10
C LEU A 27 -3.84 -33.72 30.03
N LEU A 28 -4.47 -33.47 31.19
CA LEU A 28 -5.66 -32.66 31.31
C LEU A 28 -5.37 -31.14 31.29
N LEU A 29 -4.19 -30.72 31.75
CA LEU A 29 -3.70 -29.34 31.68
C LEU A 29 -3.02 -29.00 30.36
N GLY A 30 -2.68 -29.99 29.55
CA GLY A 30 -2.31 -29.86 28.15
C GLY A 30 -3.49 -29.48 27.26
N LYS A 31 -4.35 -28.58 27.70
CA LYS A 31 -5.18 -27.79 26.77
C LYS A 31 -4.24 -27.02 25.87
N THR A 32 -3.94 -27.64 24.72
CA THR A 32 -3.45 -26.93 23.57
C THR A 32 -4.23 -25.63 23.50
N SER A 33 -3.54 -24.53 23.68
CA SER A 33 -4.06 -23.21 23.40
C SER A 33 -4.33 -23.17 21.89
N PHE A 34 -5.46 -23.75 21.47
CA PHE A 34 -6.01 -23.48 20.16
C PHE A 34 -6.18 -21.96 20.11
N CYS A 35 -5.50 -21.36 19.20
CA CYS A 35 -5.70 -19.98 18.85
C CYS A 35 -7.21 -19.82 18.56
N GLN A 36 -7.96 -19.46 19.58
CA GLN A 36 -9.38 -19.16 19.44
C GLN A 36 -9.46 -17.98 18.49
N PHE A 37 -10.23 -18.15 17.44
CA PHE A 37 -10.59 -17.07 16.51
C PHE A 37 -11.38 -16.04 17.34
N ASN A 38 -10.66 -15.10 17.93
CA ASN A 38 -11.27 -14.12 18.83
C ASN A 38 -11.63 -12.87 18.03
N THR A 39 -12.80 -12.89 17.39
CA THR A 39 -13.41 -11.71 16.72
C THR A 39 -14.06 -10.77 17.72
N SER A 40 -14.02 -11.08 19.01
CA SER A 40 -14.71 -10.28 20.05
C SER A 40 -14.18 -8.85 20.15
N LEU A 41 -12.92 -8.62 19.77
CA LEU A 41 -12.31 -7.29 19.86
C LEU A 41 -12.40 -6.50 18.54
N GLY A 42 -12.27 -7.17 17.37
CA GLY A 42 -12.28 -6.50 16.09
C GLY A 42 -12.18 -7.47 14.91
N ASN A 43 -12.33 -6.94 13.71
CA ASN A 43 -12.27 -7.66 12.46
C ASN A 43 -10.81 -7.81 11.95
N PRO A 44 -10.50 -8.83 11.15
CA PRO A 44 -9.24 -8.87 10.41
C PRO A 44 -9.15 -7.69 9.44
N PHE A 45 -7.95 -7.45 8.92
CA PHE A 45 -7.80 -6.52 7.81
C PHE A 45 -8.58 -7.03 6.59
N ILE A 46 -9.35 -6.14 5.98
CA ILE A 46 -10.16 -6.41 4.80
C ILE A 46 -9.77 -5.44 3.70
N LYS A 47 -9.28 -5.97 2.58
CA LYS A 47 -9.05 -5.19 1.36
C LYS A 47 -10.11 -5.52 0.33
N ASN A 48 -10.81 -4.49 -0.12
CA ASN A 48 -11.75 -4.59 -1.23
C ASN A 48 -11.09 -4.05 -2.49
N PHE A 49 -11.09 -4.86 -3.54
CA PHE A 49 -10.61 -4.46 -4.86
C PHE A 49 -11.77 -3.93 -5.67
N SER A 50 -11.64 -2.68 -6.08
CA SER A 50 -12.70 -1.97 -6.79
C SER A 50 -12.61 -2.17 -8.31
N LYS A 51 -13.71 -1.92 -9.00
CA LYS A 51 -13.78 -1.85 -10.46
C LYS A 51 -12.77 -0.86 -11.05
N LYS A 52 -12.48 0.24 -10.32
CA LYS A 52 -11.52 1.26 -10.75
C LYS A 52 -10.07 0.72 -10.75
N GLU A 53 -9.70 -0.08 -9.75
CA GLU A 53 -8.36 -0.70 -9.66
C GLU A 53 -8.17 -1.76 -10.73
N VAL A 54 -9.17 -2.60 -10.96
CA VAL A 54 -9.12 -3.71 -11.94
C VAL A 54 -9.39 -3.25 -13.37
N LYS A 55 -10.00 -2.06 -13.55
CA LYS A 55 -10.40 -1.46 -14.85
C LYS A 55 -11.40 -2.31 -15.66
N LYS A 56 -12.16 -3.21 -14.99
CA LYS A 56 -13.16 -4.11 -15.59
C LYS A 56 -14.29 -4.40 -14.60
N ASP A 57 -15.42 -4.92 -15.11
CA ASP A 57 -16.48 -5.44 -14.27
C ASP A 57 -16.00 -6.67 -13.50
N LEU A 58 -16.31 -6.70 -12.20
CA LEU A 58 -15.87 -7.74 -11.28
C LEU A 58 -17.06 -8.60 -10.85
N LYS A 59 -17.41 -9.57 -11.67
CA LYS A 59 -18.36 -10.63 -11.32
C LYS A 59 -17.61 -11.95 -11.28
N VAL A 60 -17.17 -12.34 -10.10
CA VAL A 60 -16.30 -13.51 -9.95
C VAL A 60 -17.11 -14.78 -9.73
N PHE A 61 -16.88 -15.77 -10.59
CA PHE A 61 -17.56 -17.08 -10.50
C PHE A 61 -16.69 -18.14 -9.83
N ASP A 62 -15.37 -18.08 -10.01
CA ASP A 62 -14.44 -19.02 -9.40
C ASP A 62 -13.07 -18.40 -9.17
N ILE A 63 -12.29 -18.96 -8.24
CA ILE A 63 -10.99 -18.46 -7.81
C ILE A 63 -10.04 -19.64 -7.68
N SER A 64 -8.80 -19.45 -8.15
CA SER A 64 -7.70 -20.39 -8.00
C SER A 64 -6.41 -19.65 -7.71
N GLN A 65 -5.41 -20.36 -7.17
CA GLN A 65 -4.10 -19.79 -6.83
C GLN A 65 -3.00 -20.74 -7.32
N ASN A 66 -1.91 -20.18 -7.84
CA ASN A 66 -0.73 -20.98 -8.16
C ASN A 66 0.19 -21.18 -6.93
N LYS A 67 1.24 -21.97 -7.12
CA LYS A 67 2.23 -22.28 -6.07
C LYS A 67 2.99 -21.04 -5.59
N ASN A 68 3.16 -20.05 -6.46
CA ASN A 68 3.85 -18.79 -6.16
C ASN A 68 2.95 -17.76 -5.47
N GLY A 69 1.63 -18.01 -5.40
CA GLY A 69 0.65 -17.12 -4.77
C GLY A 69 -0.09 -16.20 -5.75
N GLU A 70 0.15 -16.28 -7.07
CA GLU A 70 -0.63 -15.56 -8.08
C GLU A 70 -2.07 -16.07 -8.07
N MET A 71 -3.02 -15.15 -8.16
CA MET A 71 -4.44 -15.44 -8.08
C MET A 71 -5.08 -15.37 -9.46
N TYR A 72 -5.97 -16.32 -9.74
CA TYR A 72 -6.74 -16.39 -10.98
C TYR A 72 -8.24 -16.37 -10.67
N PHE A 73 -8.98 -15.54 -11.41
CA PHE A 73 -10.42 -15.36 -11.21
C PHE A 73 -11.15 -15.59 -12.53
N ALA A 74 -12.17 -16.44 -12.49
CA ALA A 74 -13.07 -16.65 -13.63
C ALA A 74 -14.10 -15.53 -13.66
N ASN A 75 -14.11 -14.74 -14.73
CA ASN A 75 -15.02 -13.63 -14.95
C ASN A 75 -15.77 -13.78 -16.30
N PRO A 76 -16.87 -13.06 -16.54
CA PRO A 76 -17.52 -13.02 -17.84
C PRO A 76 -16.56 -12.53 -18.93
N GLY A 77 -16.24 -13.40 -19.90
CA GLY A 77 -15.43 -13.07 -21.07
C GLY A 77 -13.92 -13.07 -20.89
N TYR A 78 -13.38 -13.25 -19.68
CA TYR A 78 -11.92 -13.23 -19.45
C TYR A 78 -11.49 -13.95 -18.18
N LEU A 79 -10.25 -14.44 -18.19
CA LEU A 79 -9.52 -14.87 -17.02
C LEU A 79 -8.79 -13.64 -16.45
N LEU A 80 -9.03 -13.31 -15.18
CA LEU A 80 -8.37 -12.22 -14.50
C LEU A 80 -7.24 -12.79 -13.62
N GLU A 81 -6.04 -12.25 -13.79
CA GLU A 81 -4.84 -12.62 -13.05
C GLU A 81 -4.43 -11.48 -12.11
N TYR A 82 -4.07 -11.80 -10.87
CA TYR A 82 -3.50 -10.89 -9.90
C TYR A 82 -2.16 -11.40 -9.39
N ASP A 83 -1.09 -10.65 -9.65
CA ASP A 83 0.28 -11.02 -9.29
C ASP A 83 0.74 -10.45 -7.93
N GLY A 84 -0.22 -10.00 -7.12
CA GLY A 84 0.03 -9.31 -5.86
C GLY A 84 0.27 -7.81 -6.05
N PHE A 85 0.46 -7.32 -7.26
CA PHE A 85 0.75 -5.91 -7.56
C PHE A 85 -0.18 -5.33 -8.64
N SER A 86 -0.32 -6.05 -9.73
CA SER A 86 -1.09 -5.63 -10.90
C SER A 86 -2.13 -6.66 -11.31
N TRP A 87 -3.17 -6.17 -11.97
CA TRP A 87 -4.24 -6.97 -12.55
C TRP A 87 -4.02 -7.10 -14.06
N GLU A 88 -4.12 -8.32 -14.59
CA GLU A 88 -4.05 -8.61 -16.03
C GLU A 88 -5.29 -9.38 -16.49
N ASN A 89 -5.79 -9.05 -17.67
CA ASN A 89 -6.95 -9.69 -18.28
C ASN A 89 -6.52 -10.52 -19.47
N HIS A 90 -6.90 -11.79 -19.47
CA HIS A 90 -6.63 -12.73 -20.55
C HIS A 90 -7.97 -13.13 -21.19
N PHE A 91 -8.18 -12.74 -22.45
CA PHE A 91 -9.45 -12.98 -23.16
C PHE A 91 -9.46 -14.33 -23.84
N VAL A 92 -10.57 -15.07 -23.70
CA VAL A 92 -10.82 -16.27 -24.50
C VAL A 92 -11.21 -15.83 -25.90
N LYS A 93 -10.64 -16.45 -26.94
CA LYS A 93 -10.88 -16.07 -28.35
C LYS A 93 -12.36 -16.02 -28.73
N ASP A 94 -13.16 -16.91 -28.17
CA ASP A 94 -14.57 -17.09 -28.47
C ASP A 94 -15.49 -16.24 -27.56
N GLN A 95 -14.94 -15.30 -26.78
CA GLN A 95 -15.64 -14.41 -25.82
C GLN A 95 -16.61 -15.13 -24.87
N SER A 96 -16.37 -16.42 -24.59
CA SER A 96 -17.22 -17.20 -23.69
C SER A 96 -17.08 -16.74 -22.25
N ASP A 97 -18.19 -16.62 -21.54
CA ASP A 97 -18.18 -16.33 -20.11
C ASP A 97 -17.55 -17.48 -19.33
N LEU A 98 -16.45 -17.21 -18.65
CA LEU A 98 -15.82 -18.18 -17.77
C LEU A 98 -16.64 -18.38 -16.49
N ARG A 99 -16.80 -19.61 -16.06
CA ARG A 99 -17.54 -20.01 -14.86
C ARG A 99 -16.70 -20.73 -13.83
N ALA A 100 -15.60 -21.34 -14.25
CA ALA A 100 -14.70 -22.07 -13.39
C ALA A 100 -13.25 -21.86 -13.80
N VAL A 101 -12.34 -21.90 -12.81
CA VAL A 101 -10.89 -21.85 -12.99
C VAL A 101 -10.22 -22.79 -12.02
N LEU A 102 -9.21 -23.52 -12.49
CA LEU A 102 -8.38 -24.42 -11.69
C LEU A 102 -6.92 -24.31 -12.13
N TYR A 103 -6.04 -23.89 -11.24
CA TYR A 103 -4.61 -24.03 -11.44
C TYR A 103 -4.16 -25.44 -11.06
N GLU A 104 -3.47 -26.13 -11.93
CA GLU A 104 -2.88 -27.44 -11.68
C GLU A 104 -1.34 -27.33 -11.62
N ASP A 105 -0.75 -26.73 -12.65
CA ASP A 105 0.68 -26.46 -12.75
C ASP A 105 0.95 -25.23 -13.63
N ASP A 106 2.21 -24.85 -13.78
CA ASP A 106 2.61 -23.64 -14.52
C ASP A 106 2.28 -23.68 -16.02
N ASN A 107 2.02 -24.88 -16.57
CA ASN A 107 1.62 -25.09 -17.97
C ASN A 107 0.12 -25.29 -18.14
N HIS A 108 -0.63 -25.51 -17.06
CA HIS A 108 -2.04 -25.85 -17.13
C HIS A 108 -2.86 -25.10 -16.09
N ILE A 109 -3.46 -23.96 -16.50
CA ILE A 109 -4.54 -23.28 -15.79
C ILE A 109 -5.82 -23.59 -16.54
N TYR A 110 -6.59 -24.54 -16.03
CA TYR A 110 -7.83 -24.97 -16.67
C TYR A 110 -8.93 -23.94 -16.46
N THR A 111 -9.70 -23.65 -17.52
CA THR A 111 -10.89 -22.79 -17.45
C THR A 111 -12.05 -23.44 -18.19
N ALA A 112 -13.25 -23.20 -17.68
CA ALA A 112 -14.50 -23.68 -18.27
C ALA A 112 -15.55 -22.59 -18.19
N GLY A 113 -16.48 -22.61 -19.17
CA GLY A 113 -17.52 -21.57 -19.25
C GLY A 113 -18.63 -21.93 -20.22
N ILE A 114 -19.24 -20.93 -20.84
CA ILE A 114 -20.32 -21.12 -21.80
C ILE A 114 -19.72 -21.62 -23.12
N GLY A 115 -20.21 -22.76 -23.58
CA GLY A 115 -19.83 -23.37 -24.86
C GLY A 115 -18.64 -24.31 -24.81
N GLY A 116 -17.74 -24.19 -23.82
CA GLY A 116 -16.53 -25.00 -23.83
C GLY A 116 -15.63 -24.87 -22.61
N PHE A 117 -14.49 -25.56 -22.72
CA PHE A 117 -13.43 -25.56 -21.73
C PHE A 117 -12.06 -25.80 -22.39
N GLY A 118 -11.00 -25.43 -21.68
CA GLY A 118 -9.64 -25.60 -22.13
C GLY A 118 -8.65 -25.22 -21.04
N PHE A 119 -7.43 -24.92 -21.41
CA PHE A 119 -6.40 -24.50 -20.48
C PHE A 119 -5.54 -23.36 -21.05
N TRP A 120 -4.93 -22.63 -20.15
CA TRP A 120 -3.94 -21.60 -20.42
C TRP A 120 -2.57 -22.16 -20.09
N SER A 121 -1.60 -21.88 -20.96
CA SER A 121 -0.20 -22.18 -20.72
C SER A 121 0.67 -20.99 -21.09
N LYS A 122 1.80 -20.85 -20.41
CA LYS A 122 2.77 -19.79 -20.75
C LYS A 122 3.57 -20.24 -21.98
N ASN A 123 3.53 -19.47 -23.04
CA ASN A 123 4.41 -19.69 -24.20
C ASN A 123 5.88 -19.37 -23.82
N LYS A 124 6.81 -19.60 -24.78
CA LYS A 124 8.24 -19.30 -24.61
C LYS A 124 8.52 -17.83 -24.22
N LYS A 125 7.58 -16.92 -24.46
CA LYS A 125 7.67 -15.49 -24.13
C LYS A 125 7.03 -15.16 -22.75
N GLY A 126 6.55 -16.16 -22.01
CA GLY A 126 5.89 -15.98 -20.72
C GLY A 126 4.46 -15.41 -20.82
N ILE A 127 3.86 -15.36 -22.00
CA ILE A 127 2.49 -14.90 -22.22
C ILE A 127 1.54 -16.08 -22.11
N LEU A 128 0.43 -15.92 -21.38
CA LEU A 128 -0.60 -16.94 -21.30
C LEU A 128 -1.34 -17.04 -22.62
N GLU A 129 -1.37 -18.26 -23.17
CA GLU A 129 -2.10 -18.61 -24.39
C GLU A 129 -3.14 -19.68 -24.08
N TYR A 130 -4.34 -19.49 -24.62
CA TYR A 130 -5.46 -20.42 -24.44
C TYR A 130 -5.44 -21.54 -25.48
N THR A 131 -5.57 -22.77 -25.00
CA THR A 131 -5.77 -23.95 -25.81
C THR A 131 -7.14 -24.56 -25.50
N SER A 132 -8.02 -24.58 -26.49
CA SER A 132 -9.36 -25.17 -26.36
C SER A 132 -9.25 -26.71 -26.39
N LEU A 133 -9.84 -27.37 -25.39
CA LEU A 133 -10.00 -28.84 -25.36
C LEU A 133 -11.37 -29.25 -25.91
N PHE A 134 -12.37 -28.44 -25.73
CA PHE A 134 -13.73 -28.67 -26.23
C PHE A 134 -14.44 -27.33 -26.41
N PHE A 135 -15.10 -27.18 -27.56
CA PHE A 135 -16.00 -26.05 -27.82
C PHE A 135 -17.15 -26.49 -28.70
N LYS A 136 -18.39 -26.12 -28.32
CA LYS A 136 -19.60 -26.36 -29.10
C LYS A 136 -20.12 -25.04 -29.65
N SER A 137 -20.15 -24.89 -30.96
CA SER A 137 -20.74 -23.70 -31.59
C SER A 137 -22.26 -23.78 -31.58
N PRO A 138 -22.94 -22.62 -31.49
CA PRO A 138 -24.41 -22.57 -31.64
C PRO A 138 -24.79 -23.11 -33.02
N SER A 139 -25.86 -23.89 -33.07
CA SER A 139 -26.46 -24.37 -34.33
C SER A 139 -27.95 -24.10 -34.35
N LYS A 140 -28.56 -24.12 -35.55
CA LYS A 140 -30.01 -23.97 -35.69
C LYS A 140 -30.83 -25.02 -34.93
N THR A 141 -30.28 -26.23 -34.78
CA THR A 141 -30.88 -27.38 -34.07
C THR A 141 -30.58 -27.38 -32.56
N SER A 142 -29.54 -26.61 -32.09
CA SER A 142 -29.17 -26.51 -30.68
C SER A 142 -28.65 -25.10 -30.38
N PRO A 143 -29.57 -24.11 -30.20
CA PRO A 143 -29.20 -22.72 -29.95
C PRO A 143 -28.59 -22.50 -28.55
N LEU A 144 -28.88 -23.40 -27.58
CA LEU A 144 -28.40 -23.31 -26.23
C LEU A 144 -27.01 -23.99 -26.12
N LEU A 145 -26.02 -23.21 -25.68
CA LEU A 145 -24.68 -23.72 -25.41
C LEU A 145 -24.60 -24.40 -24.03
N PRO A 146 -23.85 -25.50 -23.88
CA PRO A 146 -23.62 -26.08 -22.58
C PRO A 146 -22.84 -25.11 -21.69
N VAL A 147 -23.24 -25.02 -20.41
CA VAL A 147 -22.52 -24.21 -19.41
C VAL A 147 -21.69 -25.15 -18.55
N PHE A 148 -20.38 -25.04 -18.67
CA PHE A 148 -19.43 -25.76 -17.81
C PHE A 148 -19.13 -24.91 -16.59
N SER A 149 -19.67 -25.30 -15.44
CA SER A 149 -19.69 -24.47 -14.23
C SER A 149 -18.74 -24.93 -13.14
N ASN A 150 -18.08 -26.08 -13.30
CA ASN A 150 -17.20 -26.64 -12.29
C ASN A 150 -16.03 -27.42 -12.92
N ILE A 151 -14.87 -27.32 -12.30
CA ILE A 151 -13.66 -28.07 -12.63
C ILE A 151 -13.13 -28.70 -11.34
N VAL A 152 -12.74 -29.97 -11.43
CA VAL A 152 -12.10 -30.70 -10.33
C VAL A 152 -10.93 -31.49 -10.88
N ALA A 153 -9.79 -31.48 -10.15
CA ALA A 153 -8.63 -32.35 -10.44
C ALA A 153 -8.49 -33.42 -9.37
N VAL A 154 -8.35 -34.67 -9.78
CA VAL A 154 -8.10 -35.81 -8.90
C VAL A 154 -7.25 -36.84 -9.67
N ASP A 155 -6.21 -37.34 -9.03
CA ASP A 155 -5.29 -38.37 -9.57
C ASP A 155 -4.78 -38.07 -10.98
N GLY A 156 -4.39 -36.79 -11.20
CA GLY A 156 -3.88 -36.32 -12.49
C GLY A 156 -4.92 -36.26 -13.62
N LYS A 157 -6.20 -36.44 -13.32
CA LYS A 157 -7.31 -36.27 -14.27
C LYS A 157 -8.11 -35.01 -13.94
N ILE A 158 -8.55 -34.33 -14.97
CA ILE A 158 -9.33 -33.10 -14.86
C ILE A 158 -10.77 -33.36 -15.30
N PHE A 159 -11.71 -33.00 -14.46
CA PHE A 159 -13.13 -33.19 -14.67
C PHE A 159 -13.81 -31.86 -14.94
N PHE A 160 -14.50 -31.74 -16.08
CA PHE A 160 -15.28 -30.54 -16.46
C PHE A 160 -16.76 -30.89 -16.43
N GLN A 161 -17.55 -30.17 -15.64
CA GLN A 161 -18.95 -30.49 -15.43
C GLN A 161 -19.87 -29.43 -16.04
N SER A 162 -20.78 -29.89 -16.89
CA SER A 162 -22.01 -29.19 -17.27
C SER A 162 -23.23 -29.86 -16.64
N PHE A 163 -24.42 -29.29 -16.86
CA PHE A 163 -25.68 -29.88 -16.37
C PHE A 163 -25.94 -31.27 -16.98
N GLN A 164 -25.63 -31.47 -18.24
CA GLN A 164 -25.93 -32.74 -18.98
C GLN A 164 -24.77 -33.72 -18.97
N GLN A 165 -23.51 -33.22 -18.94
CA GLN A 165 -22.32 -34.07 -19.17
C GLN A 165 -21.17 -33.69 -18.27
N ILE A 166 -20.37 -34.67 -17.91
CA ILE A 166 -19.04 -34.52 -17.33
C ILE A 166 -18.02 -35.04 -18.33
N TYR A 167 -17.00 -34.22 -18.61
CA TYR A 167 -15.85 -34.61 -19.41
C TYR A 167 -14.66 -34.86 -18.49
N THR A 168 -13.92 -35.98 -18.75
CA THR A 168 -12.69 -36.29 -18.04
C THR A 168 -11.54 -36.17 -19.01
N TYR A 169 -10.60 -35.31 -18.75
CA TYR A 169 -9.39 -35.08 -19.50
C TYR A 169 -8.18 -35.66 -18.77
N ASN A 170 -7.35 -36.43 -19.44
CA ASN A 170 -6.08 -36.89 -18.92
C ASN A 170 -4.93 -36.19 -19.66
N PRO A 171 -4.20 -35.27 -19.00
CA PRO A 171 -3.12 -34.50 -19.62
C PRO A 171 -1.99 -35.35 -20.18
N ASN A 172 -1.68 -36.52 -19.57
CA ASN A 172 -0.56 -37.37 -19.97
C ASN A 172 -0.76 -38.02 -21.36
N ASN A 173 -1.96 -38.49 -21.63
CA ASN A 173 -2.29 -39.13 -22.91
C ASN A 173 -3.21 -38.33 -23.82
N LYS A 174 -3.57 -37.09 -23.36
CA LYS A 174 -4.47 -36.16 -24.05
C LYS A 174 -5.86 -36.74 -24.39
N LYS A 175 -6.27 -37.82 -23.71
CA LYS A 175 -7.55 -38.46 -23.94
C LYS A 175 -8.68 -37.73 -23.23
N LEU A 176 -9.77 -37.47 -23.97
CA LEU A 176 -10.99 -36.87 -23.46
C LEU A 176 -12.12 -37.92 -23.51
N ASN A 177 -12.68 -38.30 -22.37
CA ASN A 177 -13.83 -39.15 -22.22
C ASN A 177 -15.01 -38.34 -21.66
N ASN A 178 -16.23 -38.83 -21.84
CA ASN A 178 -17.40 -38.19 -21.24
C ASN A 178 -18.45 -39.22 -20.79
N PHE A 179 -19.32 -38.77 -19.89
CA PHE A 179 -20.51 -39.50 -19.49
C PHE A 179 -21.66 -38.52 -19.18
N SER A 180 -22.87 -39.00 -19.42
CA SER A 180 -24.09 -38.21 -19.34
C SER A 180 -24.79 -38.37 -17.98
N ALA A 181 -25.51 -37.34 -17.57
CA ALA A 181 -26.45 -37.41 -16.48
C ALA A 181 -27.67 -38.26 -16.87
N ILE A 182 -28.38 -38.77 -15.88
CA ILE A 182 -29.69 -39.41 -16.07
C ILE A 182 -30.77 -38.32 -16.14
N LYS A 183 -30.69 -37.35 -15.22
CA LYS A 183 -31.62 -36.19 -15.19
C LYS A 183 -30.84 -34.86 -15.37
N GLY A 184 -29.76 -34.66 -14.61
CA GLY A 184 -28.92 -33.51 -14.71
C GLY A 184 -27.93 -33.44 -13.56
N PHE A 185 -26.66 -33.11 -13.83
CA PHE A 185 -25.65 -32.94 -12.80
C PHE A 185 -25.74 -31.58 -12.14
N SER A 186 -25.93 -31.55 -10.82
CA SER A 186 -25.97 -30.31 -10.05
C SER A 186 -24.57 -29.73 -9.83
N LYS A 187 -23.70 -30.40 -9.09
CA LYS A 187 -22.35 -29.96 -8.79
C LYS A 187 -21.41 -31.15 -8.63
N LEU A 188 -20.16 -30.95 -9.06
CA LEU A 188 -19.06 -31.92 -8.91
C LEU A 188 -18.25 -31.59 -7.66
N PHE A 189 -17.86 -32.59 -6.89
CA PHE A 189 -17.11 -32.44 -5.65
C PHE A 189 -15.89 -33.36 -5.64
N SER A 190 -14.79 -32.88 -5.03
CA SER A 190 -13.66 -33.72 -4.67
C SER A 190 -13.48 -33.77 -3.16
N SER A 191 -13.25 -34.96 -2.63
CA SER A 191 -12.93 -35.17 -1.22
C SER A 191 -12.03 -36.40 -1.08
N ASN A 192 -10.88 -36.28 -0.43
CA ASN A 192 -9.92 -37.37 -0.17
C ASN A 192 -9.60 -38.19 -1.42
N ASN A 193 -9.22 -37.58 -2.54
CA ASN A 193 -8.94 -38.21 -3.82
C ASN A 193 -10.11 -38.99 -4.43
N ARG A 194 -11.35 -38.67 -4.03
CA ARG A 194 -12.57 -39.22 -4.60
C ARG A 194 -13.38 -38.12 -5.23
N VAL A 195 -14.07 -38.45 -6.34
CA VAL A 195 -14.92 -37.50 -7.08
C VAL A 195 -16.38 -37.90 -6.92
N PHE A 196 -17.22 -36.96 -6.55
CA PHE A 196 -18.65 -37.17 -6.36
C PHE A 196 -19.44 -36.16 -7.20
N VAL A 197 -20.61 -36.63 -7.72
CA VAL A 197 -21.55 -35.78 -8.43
C VAL A 197 -22.98 -36.10 -8.00
N LEU A 198 -23.81 -35.11 -7.80
CA LEU A 198 -25.25 -35.25 -7.60
C LEU A 198 -25.93 -35.23 -8.94
N ASP A 199 -26.60 -36.32 -9.34
CA ASP A 199 -27.56 -36.34 -10.43
C ASP A 199 -28.96 -36.04 -9.85
N VAL A 200 -29.50 -34.90 -10.24
CA VAL A 200 -30.73 -34.34 -9.65
C VAL A 200 -31.89 -35.33 -9.67
N SER A 201 -32.55 -35.51 -8.53
CA SER A 201 -33.66 -36.46 -8.37
C SER A 201 -33.33 -37.96 -8.63
N VAL A 202 -32.03 -38.27 -8.72
CA VAL A 202 -31.56 -39.67 -8.85
C VAL A 202 -30.73 -40.02 -7.60
N GLY A 203 -29.76 -39.20 -7.25
CA GLY A 203 -28.89 -39.39 -6.10
C GLY A 203 -27.42 -39.04 -6.35
N LEU A 204 -26.59 -39.36 -5.40
CA LEU A 204 -25.15 -39.10 -5.45
C LEU A 204 -24.42 -40.25 -6.10
N PHE A 205 -23.52 -39.96 -7.02
CA PHE A 205 -22.62 -40.93 -7.63
C PHE A 205 -21.18 -40.59 -7.28
N GLU A 206 -20.37 -41.62 -7.04
CA GLU A 206 -18.94 -41.56 -7.04
C GLU A 206 -18.41 -41.90 -8.44
N ILE A 207 -17.47 -41.11 -8.92
CA ILE A 207 -16.83 -41.34 -10.22
C ILE A 207 -15.52 -42.06 -9.96
N ILE A 208 -15.41 -43.29 -10.50
CA ILE A 208 -14.19 -44.10 -10.45
C ILE A 208 -13.80 -44.36 -11.91
N ASP A 209 -12.70 -43.81 -12.35
CA ASP A 209 -12.20 -43.81 -13.73
C ASP A 209 -13.23 -43.33 -14.75
N THR A 210 -13.90 -44.21 -15.47
CA THR A 210 -14.95 -43.91 -16.46
C THR A 210 -16.35 -44.38 -16.00
N ASN A 211 -16.44 -44.96 -14.79
CA ASN A 211 -17.67 -45.54 -14.25
C ASN A 211 -18.27 -44.65 -13.18
N LYS A 212 -19.60 -44.67 -13.11
CA LYS A 212 -20.37 -44.04 -12.05
C LYS A 212 -20.86 -45.11 -11.06
N THR A 213 -20.47 -45.03 -9.82
CA THR A 213 -20.95 -45.92 -8.76
C THR A 213 -21.96 -45.16 -7.89
N PHE A 214 -23.16 -45.70 -7.75
CA PHE A 214 -24.20 -45.10 -6.93
C PHE A 214 -23.88 -45.15 -5.44
N VAL A 215 -24.06 -44.04 -4.74
CA VAL A 215 -23.84 -43.96 -3.29
C VAL A 215 -25.15 -44.29 -2.58
N LYS A 216 -25.22 -45.46 -1.96
CA LYS A 216 -26.38 -46.00 -1.28
C LYS A 216 -26.92 -45.02 -0.21
N GLY A 217 -28.26 -44.80 -0.16
CA GLY A 217 -28.95 -43.89 0.73
C GLY A 217 -29.01 -42.45 0.23
N SER A 218 -28.45 -42.17 -0.93
CA SER A 218 -28.49 -40.83 -1.56
C SER A 218 -29.74 -40.61 -2.44
N GLU A 219 -30.54 -41.68 -2.68
CA GLU A 219 -31.81 -41.64 -3.39
C GLU A 219 -32.85 -40.69 -2.73
N ASN A 220 -32.71 -40.49 -1.40
CA ASN A 220 -33.57 -39.62 -0.64
C ASN A 220 -33.14 -38.14 -0.64
N ILE A 221 -32.09 -37.78 -1.39
CA ILE A 221 -31.60 -36.39 -1.50
C ILE A 221 -32.52 -35.62 -2.45
N SER A 222 -33.37 -34.76 -1.86
CA SER A 222 -34.30 -33.88 -2.56
C SER A 222 -33.85 -32.42 -2.60
N PHE A 223 -32.60 -32.13 -2.28
CA PHE A 223 -32.05 -30.78 -2.17
C PHE A 223 -30.71 -30.64 -2.88
N ASP A 224 -30.37 -29.43 -3.26
CA ASP A 224 -29.07 -29.09 -3.88
C ASP A 224 -27.96 -29.18 -2.83
N ILE A 225 -26.89 -29.90 -3.17
CA ILE A 225 -25.64 -29.96 -2.41
C ILE A 225 -24.70 -28.87 -2.93
N ILE A 226 -24.19 -28.03 -2.02
CA ILE A 226 -23.23 -26.97 -2.32
C ILE A 226 -21.81 -27.35 -1.92
N GLY A 227 -21.67 -28.15 -0.86
CA GLY A 227 -20.38 -28.67 -0.37
C GLY A 227 -20.50 -30.10 0.12
N LEU A 228 -19.50 -30.94 -0.19
CA LEU A 228 -19.40 -32.33 0.21
C LEU A 228 -18.02 -32.56 0.83
N PHE A 229 -18.01 -33.17 2.03
CA PHE A 229 -16.78 -33.43 2.78
C PHE A 229 -16.82 -34.80 3.41
N GLU A 230 -15.78 -35.59 3.23
CA GLU A 230 -15.62 -36.86 3.95
C GLU A 230 -15.18 -36.59 5.39
N ASP A 231 -15.86 -37.27 6.32
CA ASP A 231 -15.50 -37.40 7.73
C ASP A 231 -15.30 -38.90 8.02
N LYS A 232 -14.09 -39.28 8.42
CA LYS A 232 -13.71 -40.69 8.67
C LYS A 232 -14.65 -41.38 9.69
N VAL A 233 -15.27 -40.65 10.62
CA VAL A 233 -16.14 -41.17 11.69
C VAL A 233 -17.60 -41.12 11.26
N ASN A 234 -18.02 -40.03 10.62
CA ASN A 234 -19.44 -39.72 10.38
C ASN A 234 -19.92 -39.90 8.93
N GLY A 235 -19.05 -40.35 7.98
CA GLY A 235 -19.40 -40.53 6.58
C GLY A 235 -19.28 -39.25 5.77
N LEU A 236 -20.23 -38.98 4.87
CA LEU A 236 -20.23 -37.80 4.02
C LEU A 236 -21.02 -36.66 4.67
N LEU A 237 -20.39 -35.56 4.98
CA LEU A 237 -21.03 -34.31 5.37
C LEU A 237 -21.48 -33.56 4.13
N LEU A 238 -22.77 -33.28 4.01
CA LEU A 238 -23.41 -32.58 2.92
C LEU A 238 -23.83 -31.19 3.42
N ALA A 239 -23.31 -30.13 2.81
CA ALA A 239 -23.77 -28.76 2.98
C ALA A 239 -24.76 -28.44 1.87
N THR A 240 -25.99 -28.05 2.21
CA THR A 240 -27.07 -27.82 1.25
C THR A 240 -27.25 -26.34 0.93
N LYS A 241 -27.95 -26.04 -0.13
CA LYS A 241 -28.21 -24.67 -0.56
C LYS A 241 -29.03 -23.86 0.45
N ASN A 242 -30.06 -24.48 1.08
CA ASN A 242 -30.98 -23.84 2.02
C ASN A 242 -31.56 -24.77 3.09
N ASN A 243 -31.19 -26.08 3.11
CA ASN A 243 -31.75 -27.06 4.05
C ASN A 243 -30.79 -27.41 5.22
N GLY A 244 -29.68 -26.67 5.37
CA GLY A 244 -28.71 -26.90 6.43
C GLY A 244 -27.71 -28.01 6.12
N PHE A 245 -27.13 -28.61 7.13
CA PHE A 245 -26.12 -29.66 7.01
C PHE A 245 -26.69 -31.04 7.32
N TRP A 246 -26.25 -32.04 6.55
CA TRP A 246 -26.65 -33.43 6.66
C TRP A 246 -25.44 -34.36 6.67
N TYR A 247 -25.58 -35.53 7.27
CA TYR A 247 -24.63 -36.63 7.11
C TYR A 247 -25.28 -37.77 6.33
N LEU A 248 -24.55 -38.35 5.40
CA LEU A 248 -24.87 -39.62 4.77
C LEU A 248 -23.87 -40.67 5.27
N LYS A 249 -24.36 -41.61 6.12
CA LYS A 249 -23.53 -42.67 6.71
C LYS A 249 -24.24 -44.02 6.61
N ASN A 250 -23.55 -45.04 6.11
CA ASN A 250 -24.10 -46.43 5.98
C ASN A 250 -25.45 -46.45 5.29
N GLY A 251 -25.69 -45.64 4.28
CA GLY A 251 -26.98 -45.58 3.58
C GLY A 251 -28.08 -44.80 4.28
N VAL A 252 -27.78 -44.16 5.40
CA VAL A 252 -28.77 -43.34 6.16
C VAL A 252 -28.44 -41.85 6.04
N LEU A 253 -29.42 -41.07 5.58
CA LEU A 253 -29.35 -39.61 5.48
C LEU A 253 -29.92 -38.97 6.76
N GLN A 254 -29.08 -38.22 7.49
CA GLN A 254 -29.46 -37.60 8.76
C GLN A 254 -29.16 -36.10 8.81
N LYS A 255 -30.16 -35.28 9.12
CA LYS A 255 -30.01 -33.85 9.33
C LYS A 255 -29.23 -33.55 10.62
N LYS A 256 -28.30 -32.60 10.58
CA LYS A 256 -27.60 -32.14 11.79
C LYS A 256 -28.36 -31.03 12.49
N SER A 257 -28.47 -31.13 13.82
CA SER A 257 -29.06 -30.09 14.67
C SER A 257 -28.04 -29.02 14.99
N TRP A 258 -27.45 -28.39 13.95
CA TRP A 258 -26.51 -27.34 14.14
C TRP A 258 -27.18 -25.98 14.25
N GLN A 259 -26.72 -25.14 15.18
CA GLN A 259 -27.25 -23.79 15.42
C GLN A 259 -27.28 -22.95 14.14
N ILE A 260 -26.28 -23.07 13.28
CA ILE A 260 -26.19 -22.32 12.01
C ILE A 260 -27.32 -22.66 11.02
N ASN A 261 -27.97 -23.81 11.15
CA ASN A 261 -29.03 -24.23 10.25
C ASN A 261 -30.22 -23.28 10.28
N GLU A 262 -30.57 -22.68 11.42
CA GLU A 262 -31.64 -21.69 11.53
C GLU A 262 -31.34 -20.41 10.73
N GLU A 263 -30.07 -20.02 10.70
CA GLU A 263 -29.63 -18.87 9.89
C GLU A 263 -29.61 -19.23 8.40
N ILE A 264 -29.09 -20.42 8.04
CA ILE A 264 -28.95 -20.90 6.65
C ILE A 264 -30.31 -20.99 5.93
N GLN A 265 -31.36 -21.32 6.61
CA GLN A 265 -32.71 -21.38 6.01
C GLN A 265 -33.21 -20.02 5.53
N LYS A 266 -32.68 -18.92 6.06
CA LYS A 266 -33.10 -17.54 5.71
C LYS A 266 -32.40 -16.99 4.46
N PHE A 267 -31.29 -17.62 4.01
CA PHE A 267 -30.51 -17.18 2.85
C PHE A 267 -29.91 -18.34 2.06
N ILE A 268 -29.58 -18.10 0.80
CA ILE A 268 -29.06 -19.10 -0.12
C ILE A 268 -27.55 -19.24 0.09
N ILE A 269 -27.07 -20.45 0.41
CA ILE A 269 -25.65 -20.78 0.42
C ILE A 269 -25.16 -20.93 -1.02
N THR A 270 -24.01 -20.34 -1.30
CA THR A 270 -23.38 -20.31 -2.62
C THR A 270 -22.13 -21.17 -2.68
N ASP A 271 -21.35 -21.20 -1.61
CA ASP A 271 -20.12 -22.01 -1.52
C ASP A 271 -19.81 -22.37 -0.08
N VAL A 272 -19.18 -23.54 0.13
CA VAL A 272 -18.69 -23.99 1.45
C VAL A 272 -17.29 -24.59 1.27
N LYS A 273 -16.35 -24.23 2.14
CA LYS A 273 -14.97 -24.74 2.12
C LYS A 273 -14.54 -25.21 3.51
N LYS A 274 -13.69 -26.24 3.56
CA LYS A 274 -12.94 -26.55 4.79
C LYS A 274 -11.96 -25.42 5.08
N TYR A 275 -11.87 -25.06 6.34
CA TYR A 275 -10.96 -24.05 6.82
C TYR A 275 -10.23 -24.54 8.06
N LYS A 276 -8.91 -24.70 7.95
CA LYS A 276 -8.10 -25.36 8.99
C LYS A 276 -8.67 -26.73 9.39
N LYS A 277 -8.14 -27.37 10.40
CA LYS A 277 -8.52 -28.74 10.76
C LYS A 277 -9.98 -28.91 11.22
N ASN A 278 -10.58 -27.89 11.84
CA ASN A 278 -11.85 -28.03 12.56
C ASN A 278 -12.85 -26.90 12.28
N ARG A 279 -12.83 -26.29 11.10
CA ARG A 279 -13.73 -25.19 10.76
C ARG A 279 -14.24 -25.32 9.33
N LEU A 280 -15.38 -24.69 9.08
CA LEU A 280 -15.94 -24.47 7.75
C LEU A 280 -16.17 -22.98 7.54
N ILE A 281 -16.02 -22.53 6.31
CA ILE A 281 -16.47 -21.22 5.86
C ILE A 281 -17.65 -21.39 4.91
N ILE A 282 -18.66 -20.54 5.06
CA ILE A 282 -19.93 -20.63 4.32
C ILE A 282 -20.21 -19.28 3.69
N GLY A 283 -20.26 -19.21 2.37
CA GLY A 283 -20.66 -18.04 1.60
C GLY A 283 -22.15 -18.03 1.35
N SER A 284 -22.77 -16.87 1.33
CA SER A 284 -24.18 -16.68 1.05
C SER A 284 -24.46 -15.64 -0.01
N LEU A 285 -25.64 -15.72 -0.65
CA LEU A 285 -26.02 -14.77 -1.69
C LEU A 285 -26.47 -13.41 -1.13
N ARG A 286 -26.90 -13.33 0.12
CA ARG A 286 -27.54 -12.13 0.70
C ARG A 286 -26.95 -11.64 2.00
N ASN A 287 -26.12 -12.45 2.67
CA ASN A 287 -25.68 -12.15 4.03
C ASN A 287 -24.18 -12.38 4.26
N GLY A 288 -23.35 -12.12 3.23
CA GLY A 288 -21.89 -12.26 3.36
C GLY A 288 -21.44 -13.70 3.57
N PHE A 289 -20.51 -13.92 4.49
CA PHE A 289 -20.01 -15.26 4.80
C PHE A 289 -19.82 -15.49 6.31
N TYR A 290 -19.79 -16.77 6.68
CA TYR A 290 -19.64 -17.22 8.04
C TYR A 290 -18.42 -18.11 8.21
N ILE A 291 -17.80 -18.04 9.39
CA ILE A 291 -16.86 -19.05 9.87
C ILE A 291 -17.55 -19.81 10.99
N ILE A 292 -17.63 -21.13 10.86
CA ILE A 292 -18.25 -21.99 11.87
C ILE A 292 -17.27 -23.03 12.39
N SER A 293 -17.52 -23.52 13.59
CA SER A 293 -16.81 -24.67 14.14
C SER A 293 -17.25 -25.99 13.47
N LYS A 294 -16.51 -27.07 13.71
CA LYS A 294 -16.87 -28.43 13.30
C LYS A 294 -18.25 -28.89 13.82
N GLU A 295 -18.68 -28.35 14.92
CA GLU A 295 -19.97 -28.62 15.57
C GLU A 295 -21.10 -27.69 15.09
N GLY A 296 -20.84 -26.82 14.11
CA GLY A 296 -21.83 -25.91 13.55
C GLY A 296 -22.12 -24.66 14.37
N ARG A 297 -21.23 -24.31 15.34
CA ARG A 297 -21.35 -23.06 16.09
C ARG A 297 -20.78 -21.91 15.28
N LYS A 298 -21.46 -20.78 15.26
CA LYS A 298 -20.99 -19.55 14.61
C LYS A 298 -19.79 -18.97 15.37
N LEU A 299 -18.66 -18.86 14.70
CA LEU A 299 -17.42 -18.28 15.23
C LEU A 299 -17.22 -16.84 14.76
N ALA A 300 -17.59 -16.53 13.48
CA ALA A 300 -17.53 -15.19 12.93
C ALA A 300 -18.55 -15.05 11.81
N HIS A 301 -18.96 -13.80 11.58
CA HIS A 301 -19.82 -13.39 10.46
C HIS A 301 -19.28 -12.11 9.83
N PHE A 302 -19.14 -12.09 8.52
CA PHE A 302 -18.65 -10.96 7.76
C PHE A 302 -19.66 -10.60 6.66
N ASN A 303 -20.07 -9.35 6.66
CA ASN A 303 -21.01 -8.78 5.70
C ASN A 303 -20.55 -7.37 5.29
N ARG A 304 -21.32 -6.66 4.51
CA ARG A 304 -21.01 -5.30 4.07
C ARG A 304 -20.87 -4.34 5.25
N ASP A 305 -21.64 -4.50 6.31
CA ASP A 305 -21.63 -3.60 7.46
C ASP A 305 -20.32 -3.69 8.24
N ASN A 306 -19.63 -4.84 8.18
CA ASN A 306 -18.34 -5.03 8.83
C ASN A 306 -17.17 -5.17 7.84
N GLY A 307 -17.33 -4.68 6.61
CA GLY A 307 -16.23 -4.29 5.75
C GLY A 307 -16.02 -5.07 4.46
N ILE A 308 -16.76 -6.14 4.13
CA ILE A 308 -16.61 -6.77 2.81
C ILE A 308 -17.32 -5.96 1.70
N ALA A 309 -16.88 -6.10 0.45
CA ALA A 309 -17.39 -5.32 -0.67
C ALA A 309 -18.89 -5.52 -0.93
N ASN A 310 -19.38 -6.75 -0.81
CA ASN A 310 -20.75 -7.10 -1.14
C ASN A 310 -21.24 -8.31 -0.32
N ASN A 311 -22.52 -8.30 0.08
CA ASN A 311 -23.17 -9.41 0.78
C ASN A 311 -23.41 -10.64 -0.11
N ALA A 312 -23.45 -10.47 -1.44
CA ALA A 312 -23.60 -11.56 -2.40
C ALA A 312 -22.24 -12.22 -2.68
N VAL A 313 -21.81 -13.11 -1.80
CA VAL A 313 -20.60 -13.91 -1.96
C VAL A 313 -20.91 -15.08 -2.88
N ARG A 314 -20.28 -15.15 -4.04
CA ARG A 314 -20.43 -16.23 -5.03
C ARG A 314 -19.47 -17.37 -4.81
N LYS A 315 -18.20 -17.02 -4.48
CA LYS A 315 -17.13 -17.98 -4.30
C LYS A 315 -16.26 -17.64 -3.12
N LEU A 316 -15.82 -18.68 -2.41
CA LEU A 316 -14.86 -18.65 -1.33
C LEU A 316 -13.58 -19.35 -1.76
N PHE A 317 -12.46 -18.76 -1.46
CA PHE A 317 -11.16 -19.38 -1.67
C PHE A 317 -10.27 -19.14 -0.44
N VAL A 318 -9.56 -20.18 -0.02
CA VAL A 318 -8.56 -20.11 1.06
C VAL A 318 -7.20 -20.19 0.39
N ASP A 319 -6.40 -19.15 0.56
CA ASP A 319 -5.07 -19.08 -0.06
C ASP A 319 -4.02 -19.93 0.71
N ASN A 320 -2.82 -19.99 0.15
CA ASN A 320 -1.71 -20.76 0.72
C ASN A 320 -1.26 -20.28 2.10
N ASN A 321 -1.67 -19.05 2.51
CA ASN A 321 -1.39 -18.46 3.81
C ASN A 321 -2.60 -18.58 4.77
N ASP A 322 -3.60 -19.39 4.43
CA ASP A 322 -4.86 -19.52 5.18
C ASP A 322 -5.68 -18.23 5.28
N ASN A 323 -5.50 -17.27 4.39
CA ASN A 323 -6.34 -16.09 4.28
C ASN A 323 -7.52 -16.35 3.34
N ILE A 324 -8.53 -15.51 3.38
CA ILE A 324 -9.78 -15.75 2.66
C ILE A 324 -9.94 -14.72 1.54
N TRP A 325 -10.19 -15.22 0.33
CA TRP A 325 -10.60 -14.45 -0.82
C TRP A 325 -12.06 -14.68 -1.12
N LEU A 326 -12.78 -13.61 -1.39
CA LEU A 326 -14.20 -13.62 -1.74
C LEU A 326 -14.38 -13.13 -3.16
N GLY A 327 -14.93 -13.96 -4.02
CA GLY A 327 -15.51 -13.54 -5.28
C GLY A 327 -16.97 -13.15 -5.05
N THR A 328 -17.33 -11.90 -5.30
CA THR A 328 -18.68 -11.39 -5.07
C THR A 328 -19.39 -11.06 -6.39
N GLU A 329 -20.66 -10.67 -6.31
CA GLU A 329 -21.42 -10.21 -7.48
C GLU A 329 -20.80 -8.95 -8.12
N SER A 330 -20.14 -8.10 -7.30
CA SER A 330 -19.53 -6.86 -7.77
C SER A 330 -18.29 -6.50 -6.92
N GLY A 331 -17.20 -7.19 -7.15
CA GLY A 331 -15.94 -6.94 -6.46
C GLY A 331 -15.28 -8.19 -5.91
N ILE A 332 -14.04 -8.01 -5.47
CA ILE A 332 -13.22 -9.02 -4.80
C ILE A 332 -12.87 -8.47 -3.42
N SER A 333 -13.02 -9.30 -2.37
CA SER A 333 -12.55 -8.97 -1.03
C SER A 333 -11.48 -9.98 -0.58
N TYR A 334 -10.44 -9.47 0.04
CA TYR A 334 -9.39 -10.25 0.68
C TYR A 334 -9.41 -9.98 2.18
N LEU A 335 -9.37 -11.05 2.98
CA LEU A 335 -9.38 -10.97 4.43
C LEU A 335 -8.14 -11.65 5.02
N GLU A 336 -7.35 -10.89 5.77
CA GLU A 336 -6.17 -11.39 6.45
C GLU A 336 -6.56 -11.97 7.83
N ILE A 337 -7.17 -13.15 7.79
CA ILE A 337 -7.75 -13.77 8.99
C ILE A 337 -6.68 -14.11 10.04
N ASN A 338 -5.47 -14.46 9.60
CA ASN A 338 -4.39 -14.91 10.47
C ASN A 338 -3.53 -13.78 11.04
N SER A 339 -3.80 -12.53 10.66
CA SER A 339 -3.07 -11.38 11.19
C SER A 339 -3.20 -11.29 12.73
N ASN A 340 -2.08 -10.95 13.36
CA ASN A 340 -2.06 -10.60 14.77
C ASN A 340 -2.70 -9.25 15.07
N THR A 341 -3.05 -8.52 14.00
CA THR A 341 -3.69 -7.21 14.07
C THR A 341 -5.16 -7.33 13.72
N LYS A 342 -6.03 -6.73 14.53
CA LYS A 342 -7.48 -6.68 14.33
C LYS A 342 -7.93 -5.21 14.36
N TYR A 343 -9.02 -4.93 13.69
CA TYR A 343 -9.49 -3.56 13.46
C TYR A 343 -10.93 -3.43 13.96
N LEU A 344 -11.18 -2.44 14.81
CA LEU A 344 -12.49 -1.97 15.16
C LEU A 344 -12.66 -0.60 14.51
N LEU A 345 -13.09 -0.61 13.25
CA LEU A 345 -13.26 0.61 12.46
C LEU A 345 -14.67 1.16 12.63
N ASP A 346 -14.78 2.47 12.66
CA ASP A 346 -16.06 3.17 12.61
C ASP A 346 -16.56 3.27 11.16
N THR A 347 -17.34 2.31 10.75
CA THR A 347 -17.91 2.26 9.38
C THR A 347 -19.21 3.05 9.22
N LYS A 348 -19.77 3.57 10.33
CA LYS A 348 -21.09 4.22 10.38
C LYS A 348 -21.03 5.66 10.87
N ASN A 349 -19.85 6.24 11.03
CA ASN A 349 -19.61 7.55 11.66
C ASN A 349 -20.25 7.68 13.06
N GLY A 350 -20.19 6.59 13.83
CA GLY A 350 -20.83 6.49 15.13
C GLY A 350 -19.96 6.98 16.30
N PHE A 351 -18.64 6.65 16.30
CA PHE A 351 -17.73 7.02 17.40
C PHE A 351 -16.45 7.73 16.92
N GLY A 352 -16.03 7.58 15.67
CA GLY A 352 -14.94 8.32 15.05
C GLY A 352 -13.54 8.02 15.59
N THR A 353 -12.75 9.07 15.73
CA THR A 353 -11.36 9.03 16.21
C THR A 353 -11.29 8.60 17.67
N VAL A 354 -10.41 7.64 17.98
CA VAL A 354 -10.20 7.15 19.34
C VAL A 354 -8.90 7.70 19.93
N TYR A 355 -9.02 8.58 20.91
CA TYR A 355 -7.88 9.21 21.60
C TYR A 355 -7.40 8.41 22.80
N SER A 356 -8.28 7.63 23.44
CA SER A 356 -7.96 6.82 24.60
C SER A 356 -8.80 5.55 24.63
N SER A 357 -8.27 4.49 25.18
CA SER A 357 -9.02 3.23 25.35
C SER A 357 -8.66 2.52 26.64
N PHE A 358 -9.64 1.89 27.26
CA PHE A 358 -9.45 1.11 28.48
C PHE A 358 -10.35 -0.12 28.50
N LEU A 359 -9.78 -1.26 28.86
CA LEU A 359 -10.55 -2.50 29.06
C LEU A 359 -10.73 -2.79 30.56
N LYS A 360 -11.96 -2.65 31.06
CA LYS A 360 -12.35 -3.07 32.40
C LYS A 360 -13.22 -4.32 32.30
N ASP A 361 -12.76 -5.43 32.82
CA ASP A 361 -13.43 -6.73 32.73
C ASP A 361 -13.75 -7.15 31.29
N SER A 362 -14.99 -7.00 30.88
CA SER A 362 -15.47 -7.31 29.52
C SER A 362 -15.99 -6.08 28.78
N SER A 363 -15.80 -4.89 29.32
CA SER A 363 -16.23 -3.62 28.78
C SER A 363 -15.04 -2.86 28.27
N LEU A 364 -14.98 -2.69 26.97
CA LEU A 364 -13.97 -1.86 26.30
C LEU A 364 -14.53 -0.43 26.19
N TYR A 365 -13.91 0.49 26.88
CA TYR A 365 -14.22 1.92 26.80
C TYR A 365 -13.35 2.58 25.73
N LEU A 366 -13.97 3.45 24.95
CA LEU A 366 -13.35 4.22 23.86
C LEU A 366 -13.60 5.70 24.12
N GLY A 367 -12.55 6.44 24.38
CA GLY A 367 -12.57 7.90 24.47
C GLY A 367 -12.38 8.50 23.09
N THR A 368 -13.39 9.20 22.60
CA THR A 368 -13.46 9.67 21.23
C THR A 368 -13.75 11.18 21.15
N TYR A 369 -13.71 11.71 19.96
CA TYR A 369 -14.16 13.08 19.70
C TYR A 369 -15.66 13.26 20.00
N GLN A 370 -16.47 12.22 19.83
CA GLN A 370 -17.94 12.28 19.98
C GLN A 370 -18.43 11.89 21.38
N GLY A 371 -17.56 11.46 22.25
CA GLY A 371 -17.90 11.03 23.60
C GLY A 371 -17.18 9.77 24.07
N LEU A 372 -17.64 9.24 25.19
CA LEU A 372 -17.21 7.98 25.74
C LEU A 372 -18.11 6.85 25.23
N PHE A 373 -17.54 5.89 24.54
CA PHE A 373 -18.28 4.72 24.06
C PHE A 373 -17.86 3.47 24.83
N VAL A 374 -18.76 2.51 24.93
CA VAL A 374 -18.50 1.21 25.57
C VAL A 374 -18.93 0.06 24.66
N LYS A 375 -18.05 -0.94 24.50
CA LYS A 375 -18.29 -2.16 23.73
C LYS A 375 -18.15 -3.38 24.64
N ASN A 376 -19.14 -4.26 24.64
CA ASN A 376 -19.04 -5.55 25.30
C ASN A 376 -18.14 -6.51 24.51
N THR A 377 -17.00 -6.89 25.05
CA THR A 377 -16.04 -7.78 24.39
C THR A 377 -16.39 -9.26 24.41
N LYS A 378 -17.39 -9.69 25.22
CA LYS A 378 -17.91 -11.08 25.17
C LYS A 378 -18.79 -11.31 23.96
N ASN A 379 -19.43 -10.27 23.43
CA ASN A 379 -20.25 -10.34 22.23
C ASN A 379 -19.49 -9.70 21.05
N SER A 380 -18.99 -10.53 20.14
CA SER A 380 -18.24 -10.05 18.96
C SER A 380 -19.05 -9.15 18.02
N LEU A 381 -20.38 -9.30 18.03
CA LEU A 381 -21.31 -8.55 17.20
C LEU A 381 -21.84 -7.28 17.88
N SER A 382 -21.47 -7.01 19.16
CA SER A 382 -21.88 -5.76 19.81
C SER A 382 -21.16 -4.58 19.15
N GLU A 383 -21.89 -3.55 18.82
CA GLU A 383 -21.34 -2.25 18.41
C GLU A 383 -21.00 -1.41 19.63
N PRO A 384 -20.04 -0.49 19.55
CA PRO A 384 -19.81 0.50 20.59
C PRO A 384 -21.07 1.34 20.81
N LYS A 385 -21.45 1.56 22.07
CA LYS A 385 -22.59 2.38 22.47
C LYS A 385 -22.10 3.58 23.28
N LEU A 386 -22.68 4.74 23.04
CA LEU A 386 -22.41 5.93 23.83
C LEU A 386 -22.76 5.68 25.30
N VAL A 387 -21.86 6.03 26.18
CA VAL A 387 -22.11 6.08 27.63
C VAL A 387 -23.00 7.28 27.95
N ASN A 388 -23.96 7.14 28.84
CA ASN A 388 -24.87 8.23 29.16
C ASN A 388 -24.11 9.46 29.67
N ASN A 389 -24.59 10.64 29.32
CA ASN A 389 -24.02 11.94 29.72
C ASN A 389 -22.56 12.15 29.29
N SER A 390 -22.14 11.58 28.14
CA SER A 390 -20.77 11.68 27.64
C SER A 390 -20.72 12.09 26.15
N THR A 391 -21.10 13.31 25.84
CA THR A 391 -21.09 13.86 24.47
C THR A 391 -19.92 14.79 24.17
N GLU A 392 -19.05 14.98 25.14
CA GLU A 392 -17.81 15.76 25.04
C GLU A 392 -16.62 14.94 24.54
N GLN A 393 -15.62 15.63 23.98
CA GLN A 393 -14.36 14.98 23.58
C GLN A 393 -13.63 14.40 24.80
N ILE A 394 -13.23 13.16 24.70
CA ILE A 394 -12.54 12.40 25.76
C ILE A 394 -11.05 12.28 25.42
N TRP A 395 -10.20 12.74 26.34
CA TRP A 395 -8.74 12.76 26.16
C TRP A 395 -8.05 11.57 26.80
N GLN A 396 -8.39 11.26 28.06
CA GLN A 396 -7.77 10.16 28.79
C GLN A 396 -8.83 9.32 29.51
N ILE A 397 -8.61 8.01 29.51
CA ILE A 397 -9.35 7.06 30.35
C ILE A 397 -8.33 6.20 31.09
N ASP A 398 -8.43 6.13 32.41
CA ASP A 398 -7.61 5.20 33.20
C ASP A 398 -8.34 4.79 34.49
N GLU A 399 -7.93 3.65 35.03
CA GLU A 399 -8.45 3.17 36.32
C GLU A 399 -7.50 3.57 37.43
N ILE A 400 -7.97 4.41 38.33
CA ILE A 400 -7.23 4.85 39.49
C ILE A 400 -7.98 4.38 40.75
N ASP A 401 -7.30 3.56 41.54
CA ASP A 401 -7.85 3.01 42.80
C ASP A 401 -9.24 2.37 42.66
N GLY A 402 -9.45 1.62 41.54
CA GLY A 402 -10.71 0.92 41.27
C GLY A 402 -11.80 1.78 40.59
N GLN A 403 -11.59 3.08 40.46
CA GLN A 403 -12.50 3.98 39.76
C GLN A 403 -12.01 4.26 38.34
N LEU A 404 -12.90 4.21 37.36
CA LEU A 404 -12.62 4.53 36.00
C LEU A 404 -12.80 6.03 35.79
N LEU A 405 -11.68 6.76 35.79
CA LEU A 405 -11.66 8.20 35.60
C LEU A 405 -11.57 8.55 34.10
N VAL A 406 -12.15 9.67 33.76
CA VAL A 406 -12.25 10.17 32.39
C VAL A 406 -11.93 11.66 32.37
N GLY A 407 -10.88 12.01 31.67
CA GLY A 407 -10.52 13.39 31.34
C GLY A 407 -11.15 13.79 30.02
N SER A 408 -11.87 14.89 29.99
CA SER A 408 -12.60 15.38 28.83
C SER A 408 -12.43 16.90 28.63
N ASP A 409 -12.99 17.39 27.53
CA ASP A 409 -13.09 18.84 27.24
C ASP A 409 -13.81 19.61 28.35
N LYS A 410 -14.74 19.00 29.04
CA LYS A 410 -15.53 19.63 30.12
C LYS A 410 -14.90 19.47 31.49
N GLY A 411 -13.92 18.59 31.66
CA GLY A 411 -13.28 18.37 32.95
C GLY A 411 -13.03 16.92 33.30
N LEU A 412 -12.90 16.67 34.59
CA LEU A 412 -12.69 15.34 35.16
C LEU A 412 -14.02 14.70 35.56
N SER A 413 -14.20 13.46 35.17
CA SER A 413 -15.41 12.67 35.44
C SER A 413 -15.06 11.24 35.85
N VAL A 414 -16.02 10.51 36.41
CA VAL A 414 -15.92 9.08 36.74
C VAL A 414 -17.06 8.30 36.06
N VAL A 415 -16.75 7.11 35.59
CA VAL A 415 -17.77 6.21 35.04
C VAL A 415 -18.46 5.49 36.22
N GLN A 416 -19.74 5.70 36.39
CA GLN A 416 -20.59 5.07 37.38
C GLN A 416 -21.92 4.64 36.74
N ASP A 417 -22.37 3.40 36.96
CA ASP A 417 -23.66 2.88 36.44
C ASP A 417 -23.92 3.13 34.97
N ASN A 418 -22.89 2.93 34.10
CA ASN A 418 -22.90 3.19 32.66
C ASN A 418 -23.26 4.65 32.28
N SER A 419 -22.94 5.58 33.17
CA SER A 419 -23.09 7.01 33.00
C SER A 419 -21.81 7.72 33.41
N LEU A 420 -21.54 8.86 32.76
CA LEU A 420 -20.44 9.75 33.14
C LEU A 420 -20.92 10.72 34.20
N LYS A 421 -20.29 10.67 35.38
CA LYS A 421 -20.57 11.59 36.50
C LYS A 421 -19.39 12.57 36.62
N THR A 422 -19.67 13.83 36.51
CA THR A 422 -18.66 14.86 36.65
C THR A 422 -18.16 14.98 38.10
N ILE A 423 -16.84 15.01 38.25
CA ILE A 423 -16.14 15.30 39.51
C ILE A 423 -15.84 16.81 39.56
N HIS A 424 -15.33 17.40 38.48
CA HIS A 424 -14.97 18.78 38.39
C HIS A 424 -15.16 19.33 37.00
N LEU A 425 -15.79 20.48 36.87
CA LEU A 425 -16.01 21.18 35.60
C LEU A 425 -14.91 22.23 35.39
N GLU A 426 -14.01 21.95 34.48
CA GLU A 426 -13.02 22.95 34.03
C GLU A 426 -12.58 22.57 32.61
N GLY A 427 -12.31 23.54 31.76
CA GLY A 427 -11.96 23.30 30.36
C GLY A 427 -10.73 22.43 30.17
N GLY A 428 -10.93 21.28 29.52
CA GLY A 428 -9.88 20.42 29.00
C GLY A 428 -9.02 19.66 30.00
N ALA A 429 -9.57 18.68 30.70
CA ALA A 429 -8.79 17.71 31.45
C ALA A 429 -8.01 16.81 30.47
N TRP A 430 -6.80 17.23 30.09
CA TRP A 430 -5.92 16.54 29.15
C TRP A 430 -5.42 15.21 29.66
N SER A 431 -4.93 15.23 30.89
CA SER A 431 -4.27 14.11 31.50
C SER A 431 -4.38 14.18 33.03
N PHE A 432 -4.30 13.03 33.65
CA PHE A 432 -4.27 12.94 35.11
C PHE A 432 -3.27 11.88 35.54
N ILE A 433 -2.60 12.13 36.65
CA ILE A 433 -1.56 11.25 37.21
C ILE A 433 -1.67 11.23 38.74
N LYS A 434 -1.55 10.02 39.32
CA LYS A 434 -1.50 9.86 40.77
C LYS A 434 -0.11 10.23 41.30
N HIS A 435 -0.05 10.83 42.49
CA HIS A 435 1.24 11.10 43.16
C HIS A 435 1.96 9.77 43.47
N PRO A 436 3.26 9.64 43.16
CA PRO A 436 3.95 8.35 43.32
C PRO A 436 4.16 7.89 44.75
N LYS A 437 4.20 8.82 45.71
CA LYS A 437 4.48 8.53 47.13
C LYS A 437 3.31 8.88 48.10
N ILE A 438 2.51 9.90 47.77
CA ILE A 438 1.41 10.35 48.58
C ILE A 438 0.15 9.62 48.10
N LYS A 439 -0.45 8.82 49.02
CA LYS A 439 -1.72 8.12 48.72
C LYS A 439 -2.84 9.18 48.53
N ASP A 440 -3.83 8.76 47.77
CA ASP A 440 -5.09 9.50 47.60
C ASP A 440 -4.95 10.90 47.04
N LEU A 441 -3.83 11.20 46.37
CA LEU A 441 -3.56 12.49 45.70
C LEU A 441 -3.43 12.30 44.18
N LEU A 442 -4.21 13.08 43.43
CA LEU A 442 -4.26 13.04 41.97
C LEU A 442 -4.05 14.46 41.40
N TYR A 443 -3.21 14.57 40.39
CA TYR A 443 -3.00 15.80 39.62
C TYR A 443 -3.67 15.69 38.27
N VAL A 444 -4.40 16.74 37.90
CA VAL A 444 -5.10 16.81 36.63
C VAL A 444 -4.57 18.03 35.86
N GLY A 445 -4.05 17.79 34.67
CA GLY A 445 -3.61 18.83 33.75
C GLY A 445 -4.75 19.32 32.88
N PHE A 446 -5.06 20.58 32.98
CA PHE A 446 -6.09 21.27 32.21
C PHE A 446 -5.50 22.10 31.06
N TYR A 447 -6.35 22.74 30.25
CA TYR A 447 -5.93 23.70 29.23
C TYR A 447 -5.24 24.91 29.85
N SER A 448 -5.55 25.24 31.13
CA SER A 448 -5.11 26.41 31.84
C SER A 448 -4.42 26.10 33.18
N GLY A 449 -3.59 25.08 33.26
CA GLY A 449 -2.81 24.74 34.45
C GLY A 449 -3.06 23.36 35.02
N ILE A 450 -2.81 23.20 36.33
CA ILE A 450 -2.93 21.93 37.04
C ILE A 450 -3.80 22.10 38.28
N ALA A 451 -4.73 21.19 38.47
CA ALA A 451 -5.50 21.08 39.70
C ALA A 451 -5.18 19.80 40.48
N VAL A 452 -5.34 19.86 41.78
CA VAL A 452 -5.10 18.78 42.74
C VAL A 452 -6.42 18.24 43.25
N PHE A 453 -6.53 16.95 43.27
CA PHE A 453 -7.68 16.20 43.81
C PHE A 453 -7.24 15.24 44.89
N GLU A 454 -8.05 15.13 45.90
CA GLU A 454 -7.84 14.20 46.99
C GLU A 454 -8.98 13.19 47.04
N LYS A 455 -8.67 11.95 47.45
CA LYS A 455 -9.65 10.90 47.59
C LYS A 455 -10.18 10.84 49.00
N VAL A 456 -11.40 11.35 49.20
CA VAL A 456 -12.11 11.35 50.49
C VAL A 456 -13.31 10.42 50.39
N ASP A 457 -13.53 9.54 51.37
CA ASP A 457 -14.64 8.57 51.40
C ASP A 457 -14.79 7.79 50.06
N ASN A 458 -13.65 7.35 49.52
CA ASN A 458 -13.56 6.62 48.27
C ASN A 458 -14.06 7.42 47.04
N GLN A 459 -14.15 8.75 47.11
CA GLN A 459 -14.51 9.65 46.03
C GLN A 459 -13.42 10.70 45.82
N TRP A 460 -13.09 10.97 44.56
CA TRP A 460 -12.16 12.04 44.17
C TRP A 460 -12.87 13.39 44.31
N SER A 461 -12.25 14.31 45.04
CA SER A 461 -12.76 15.66 45.26
C SER A 461 -11.71 16.69 44.91
N PHE A 462 -12.13 17.79 44.28
CA PHE A 462 -11.27 18.91 43.97
C PHE A 462 -10.77 19.56 45.27
N VAL A 463 -9.46 19.83 45.37
CA VAL A 463 -8.84 20.51 46.50
C VAL A 463 -8.52 21.96 46.11
N ASN A 464 -7.65 22.13 45.17
CA ASN A 464 -7.24 23.43 44.67
C ASN A 464 -6.67 23.36 43.25
N LYS A 465 -6.45 24.53 42.66
CA LYS A 465 -5.70 24.71 41.42
C LYS A 465 -4.46 25.55 41.70
N TYR A 466 -3.36 25.25 41.06
CA TYR A 466 -2.13 26.05 41.20
C TYR A 466 -2.27 27.41 40.48
N GLU A 467 -2.59 28.48 41.21
CA GLU A 467 -2.83 29.82 40.66
C GLU A 467 -1.62 30.39 39.92
N ASN A 468 -0.41 30.03 40.36
CA ASN A 468 0.85 30.51 39.75
C ASN A 468 1.30 29.69 38.50
N PHE A 469 0.45 28.79 37.99
CA PHE A 469 0.77 27.99 36.83
C PHE A 469 -0.44 27.85 35.90
N GLY A 470 -0.43 28.67 34.84
CA GLY A 470 -1.54 28.74 33.87
C GLY A 470 -1.30 28.05 32.53
N GLU A 471 -0.22 27.27 32.39
CA GLU A 471 0.16 26.64 31.12
C GLU A 471 -0.64 25.36 30.81
N SER A 472 -0.91 25.15 29.54
CA SER A 472 -1.60 23.93 29.09
C SER A 472 -0.80 22.66 29.45
N SER A 473 -1.41 21.81 30.28
CA SER A 473 -0.73 20.72 30.96
C SER A 473 -1.14 19.37 30.39
N ARG A 474 -0.89 19.18 29.09
CA ARG A 474 -1.26 17.93 28.41
C ARG A 474 -0.38 16.73 28.81
N PHE A 475 0.90 16.95 28.98
CA PHE A 475 1.85 15.90 29.36
C PHE A 475 2.35 16.18 30.77
N LEU A 476 1.98 15.29 31.71
CA LEU A 476 2.35 15.32 33.12
C LEU A 476 3.10 14.04 33.46
N GLU A 477 4.21 14.16 34.17
CA GLU A 477 4.90 12.99 34.71
C GLU A 477 5.78 13.36 35.91
N PHE A 478 5.90 12.46 36.85
CA PHE A 478 6.84 12.57 37.94
C PHE A 478 8.19 11.97 37.57
N ASP A 479 9.27 12.69 37.86
CA ASP A 479 10.61 12.12 37.73
C ASP A 479 10.93 11.17 38.90
N GLN A 480 12.10 10.58 38.86
CA GLN A 480 12.60 9.67 39.90
C GLN A 480 12.86 10.37 41.26
N TYR A 481 12.95 11.70 41.27
CA TYR A 481 13.16 12.52 42.46
C TYR A 481 11.84 12.98 43.09
N GLY A 482 10.71 12.82 42.39
CA GLY A 482 9.37 13.19 42.83
C GLY A 482 9.01 14.63 42.45
N GLN A 483 9.73 15.25 41.51
CA GLN A 483 9.35 16.53 40.92
C GLN A 483 8.32 16.30 39.81
N LEU A 484 7.31 17.16 39.73
CA LEU A 484 6.30 17.10 38.67
C LEU A 484 6.80 17.89 37.46
N TRP A 485 6.78 17.24 36.31
CA TRP A 485 7.14 17.85 35.04
C TRP A 485 5.94 18.01 34.11
N VAL A 486 5.95 19.12 33.37
CA VAL A 486 5.01 19.39 32.30
C VAL A 486 5.79 19.59 31.01
N ALA A 487 5.43 18.86 29.94
CA ALA A 487 5.91 19.17 28.60
C ALA A 487 4.85 19.95 27.82
N HIS A 488 5.22 21.14 27.40
CA HIS A 488 4.42 21.95 26.49
C HIS A 488 5.03 21.84 25.08
N PRO A 489 4.34 21.18 24.10
CA PRO A 489 4.95 20.85 22.81
C PRO A 489 5.56 22.03 22.05
N SER A 490 5.00 23.24 22.18
CA SER A 490 5.49 24.42 21.47
C SER A 490 6.46 25.29 22.27
N LYS A 491 6.51 25.18 23.62
CA LYS A 491 7.31 26.05 24.48
C LYS A 491 8.56 25.37 25.05
N GLY A 492 8.44 24.15 25.57
CA GLY A 492 9.51 23.43 26.25
C GLY A 492 9.02 22.68 27.48
N TYR A 493 9.81 22.67 28.55
CA TYR A 493 9.53 21.91 29.76
C TYR A 493 9.39 22.82 30.97
N TYR A 494 8.45 22.49 31.85
CA TYR A 494 8.27 23.12 33.16
C TYR A 494 8.53 22.08 34.21
N ARG A 495 9.36 22.41 35.18
CA ARG A 495 9.63 21.63 36.42
C ARG A 495 8.91 22.31 37.56
N LEU A 496 8.05 21.60 38.25
CA LEU A 496 7.23 22.09 39.33
C LEU A 496 7.68 21.46 40.66
N THR A 497 8.14 22.27 41.54
CA THR A 497 8.52 21.86 42.92
C THR A 497 7.30 22.01 43.81
N LEU A 498 6.83 20.86 44.33
CA LEU A 498 5.63 20.80 45.16
C LEU A 498 5.98 20.92 46.66
N SER A 499 5.01 21.33 47.47
CA SER A 499 5.11 21.19 48.92
C SER A 499 5.18 19.74 49.36
N LEU A 500 5.63 19.45 50.58
CA LEU A 500 5.76 18.11 51.11
C LEU A 500 4.44 17.33 51.15
N ASN A 501 3.32 18.00 51.33
CA ASN A 501 1.98 17.41 51.24
C ASN A 501 1.43 17.34 49.79
N GLY A 502 2.13 17.88 48.82
CA GLY A 502 1.73 17.89 47.39
C GLY A 502 0.61 18.86 47.03
N LEU A 503 0.09 19.62 47.99
CA LEU A 503 -1.09 20.47 47.77
C LEU A 503 -0.75 21.88 47.20
N GLU A 504 0.47 22.38 47.44
CA GLU A 504 0.90 23.69 47.01
C GLU A 504 2.06 23.64 46.03
N LEU A 505 2.07 24.53 45.08
CA LEU A 505 3.17 24.75 44.17
C LEU A 505 4.12 25.79 44.79
N LYS A 506 5.37 25.35 45.05
CA LYS A 506 6.40 26.19 45.68
C LYS A 506 7.20 26.99 44.64
N GLU A 507 7.56 26.31 43.52
CA GLU A 507 8.43 26.89 42.50
C GLU A 507 8.11 26.32 41.14
N VAL A 508 8.31 27.16 40.10
CA VAL A 508 8.19 26.76 38.68
C VAL A 508 9.46 27.16 37.97
N GLU A 509 10.14 26.19 37.43
CA GLU A 509 11.29 26.43 36.57
C GLU A 509 10.91 26.13 35.12
N PHE A 510 11.24 27.03 34.22
CA PHE A 510 10.96 26.89 32.78
C PHE A 510 12.26 26.66 32.00
N TYR A 511 12.21 25.68 31.10
CA TYR A 511 13.30 25.37 30.21
C TYR A 511 12.78 25.44 28.76
N GLY A 512 13.11 26.51 28.08
CA GLY A 512 12.65 26.83 26.72
C GLY A 512 13.76 26.66 25.67
N VAL A 513 13.51 27.24 24.50
CA VAL A 513 14.40 27.13 23.32
C VAL A 513 15.73 27.85 23.46
N GLU A 514 15.89 28.72 24.44
CA GLU A 514 17.16 29.33 24.84
C GLU A 514 18.16 28.28 25.35
N ASN A 515 17.71 27.14 25.86
CA ASN A 515 18.57 26.00 26.13
C ASN A 515 18.93 25.28 24.81
N PRO A 516 20.23 25.10 24.50
CA PRO A 516 20.66 24.54 23.22
C PRO A 516 20.17 23.11 22.94
N ASN A 517 19.73 22.39 23.97
CA ASN A 517 19.24 21.01 23.86
C ASN A 517 17.70 20.94 23.69
N ILE A 518 17.01 22.04 23.82
CA ILE A 518 15.53 22.12 23.73
C ILE A 518 15.11 22.72 22.37
N THR A 519 14.04 22.20 21.82
CA THR A 519 13.40 22.72 20.61
C THR A 519 11.88 22.68 20.79
N PRO A 520 11.09 23.37 19.98
CA PRO A 520 9.67 23.04 19.82
C PRO A 520 9.50 21.55 19.54
N TYR A 521 8.34 20.99 19.83
CA TYR A 521 8.06 19.56 19.87
C TYR A 521 8.73 18.82 21.03
N ALA A 522 8.63 19.43 22.20
CA ALA A 522 9.17 18.92 23.46
C ALA A 522 8.21 17.87 24.06
N TYR A 523 8.72 16.66 24.27
CA TYR A 523 8.03 15.52 24.85
C TYR A 523 8.87 14.84 25.90
N PHE A 524 8.27 14.02 26.75
CA PHE A 524 8.98 13.12 27.64
C PHE A 524 8.27 11.79 27.77
N CYS A 525 8.98 10.79 28.25
CA CYS A 525 8.47 9.47 28.56
C CYS A 525 9.28 8.83 29.70
N LYS A 526 8.72 7.80 30.32
CA LYS A 526 9.52 6.94 31.22
C LYS A 526 10.17 5.81 30.47
N ILE A 527 11.49 5.62 30.66
CA ILE A 527 12.26 4.48 30.18
C ILE A 527 12.97 3.87 31.38
N ASP A 528 12.67 2.61 31.68
CA ASP A 528 13.16 1.86 32.84
C ASP A 528 13.06 2.66 34.17
N GLY A 529 11.93 3.36 34.35
CA GLY A 529 11.60 4.16 35.51
C GLY A 529 12.18 5.58 35.54
N SER A 530 13.10 5.92 34.66
CA SER A 530 13.70 7.25 34.55
C SER A 530 12.93 8.11 33.57
N LEU A 531 12.74 9.41 33.90
CA LEU A 531 12.13 10.38 33.00
C LEU A 531 13.13 10.80 31.93
N ILE A 532 12.78 10.56 30.67
CA ILE A 532 13.60 10.88 29.49
C ILE A 532 12.88 11.95 28.68
N PHE A 533 13.58 13.03 28.39
CA PHE A 533 13.12 14.15 27.57
C PHE A 533 13.57 13.95 26.15
N TYR A 534 12.70 14.22 25.19
CA TYR A 534 13.05 14.05 23.79
C TYR A 534 12.38 15.08 22.88
N ASN A 535 13.11 15.41 21.83
CA ASN A 535 12.70 16.36 20.79
C ASN A 535 13.46 16.04 19.48
N PRO A 536 13.32 16.80 18.39
CA PRO A 536 14.02 16.54 17.13
C PRO A 536 15.55 16.49 17.23
N LYS A 537 16.20 17.08 18.27
CA LYS A 537 17.64 17.01 18.50
C LYS A 537 18.08 15.70 19.18
N GLY A 538 17.16 14.90 19.73
CA GLY A 538 17.45 13.60 20.34
C GLY A 538 16.85 13.39 21.72
N PHE A 539 17.54 12.57 22.52
CA PHE A 539 17.13 12.14 23.87
C PHE A 539 18.03 12.76 24.91
N PHE A 540 17.41 13.22 26.01
CA PHE A 540 18.09 13.92 27.08
C PHE A 540 17.59 13.42 28.44
N SER A 541 18.51 13.43 29.43
CA SER A 541 18.18 13.27 30.85
C SER A 541 18.41 14.60 31.55
N TYR A 542 17.56 14.93 32.49
CA TYR A 542 17.76 16.10 33.34
C TYR A 542 18.75 15.75 34.43
N ASP A 543 19.75 16.62 34.63
CA ASP A 543 20.74 16.57 35.72
C ASP A 543 20.37 17.65 36.74
N PRO A 544 19.95 17.24 37.98
CA PRO A 544 19.58 18.22 39.01
C PRO A 544 20.81 18.97 39.62
N ILE A 545 22.03 18.45 39.45
CA ILE A 545 23.25 19.09 39.98
C ILE A 545 23.62 20.27 39.08
N ASP A 546 23.68 20.04 37.78
CA ASP A 546 24.04 21.07 36.81
C ASP A 546 22.82 21.88 36.34
N ASN A 547 21.63 21.58 36.85
CA ASN A 547 20.34 22.17 36.46
C ASN A 547 20.16 22.21 34.93
N GLY A 548 20.51 21.10 34.26
CA GLY A 548 20.63 21.08 32.82
C GLY A 548 20.22 19.74 32.18
N PHE A 549 20.20 19.74 30.84
CA PHE A 549 19.86 18.57 30.04
C PHE A 549 21.13 17.98 29.40
N THR A 550 21.42 16.72 29.70
CA THR A 550 22.52 15.94 29.13
C THR A 550 22.01 14.89 28.17
N LYS A 551 22.82 14.54 27.14
CA LYS A 551 22.42 13.51 26.15
C LYS A 551 22.28 12.14 26.80
N ALA A 552 21.11 11.53 26.63
CA ALA A 552 20.80 10.18 27.09
C ALA A 552 21.22 9.15 26.03
N LYS A 553 22.34 8.43 26.30
CA LYS A 553 22.91 7.43 25.37
C LYS A 553 21.99 6.24 25.16
N TYR A 554 21.48 5.65 26.23
CA TYR A 554 20.69 4.44 26.20
C TYR A 554 19.38 4.58 25.37
N PRO A 555 18.52 5.58 25.57
CA PRO A 555 17.38 5.81 24.69
C PRO A 555 17.78 6.07 23.22
N SER A 556 18.91 6.71 22.99
CA SER A 556 19.43 6.94 21.64
C SER A 556 19.80 5.65 20.91
N GLU A 557 20.21 4.61 21.62
CA GLU A 557 20.48 3.28 21.07
C GLU A 557 19.19 2.52 20.76
N ILE A 558 18.19 2.55 21.66
CA ILE A 558 16.87 1.92 21.44
C ILE A 558 16.24 2.43 20.15
N PHE A 559 16.25 3.76 19.96
CA PHE A 559 15.57 4.42 18.84
C PHE A 559 16.53 4.84 17.71
N LYS A 560 17.71 4.24 17.64
CA LYS A 560 18.74 4.57 16.63
C LYS A 560 18.16 4.56 15.21
N GLY A 561 18.36 5.67 14.48
CA GLY A 561 17.90 5.84 13.09
C GLY A 561 16.43 6.28 12.95
N LEU A 562 15.69 6.46 14.04
CA LEU A 562 14.37 7.10 14.02
C LEU A 562 14.52 8.61 14.19
N LYS A 563 13.72 9.37 13.45
CA LYS A 563 13.70 10.84 13.49
C LYS A 563 12.30 11.34 13.81
N ASN A 564 12.22 12.50 14.43
CA ASN A 564 10.96 13.21 14.72
C ASN A 564 9.94 12.33 15.46
N ILE A 565 10.40 11.63 16.50
CA ILE A 565 9.52 10.83 17.36
C ILE A 565 8.66 11.79 18.16
N ASN A 566 7.34 11.59 18.13
CA ASN A 566 6.35 12.40 18.85
C ASN A 566 5.60 11.62 19.94
N TYR A 567 5.81 10.32 20.05
CA TYR A 567 5.21 9.47 21.08
C TYR A 567 6.13 8.31 21.41
N ILE A 568 6.30 8.05 22.69
CA ILE A 568 6.98 6.87 23.23
C ILE A 568 6.19 6.37 24.44
N SER A 569 6.03 5.05 24.50
CA SER A 569 5.49 4.35 25.68
C SER A 569 6.21 3.03 25.87
N GLN A 570 6.60 2.72 27.11
CA GLN A 570 7.26 1.46 27.45
C GLN A 570 6.31 0.51 28.18
N ASP A 571 6.35 -0.76 27.81
CA ASP A 571 5.78 -1.86 28.59
C ASP A 571 6.81 -3.01 28.65
N GLU A 572 7.44 -3.18 29.78
CA GLU A 572 8.55 -4.15 30.00
C GLU A 572 9.68 -3.97 28.95
N ASN A 573 9.86 -4.95 28.09
CA ASN A 573 10.89 -4.97 27.03
C ASN A 573 10.41 -4.42 25.67
N ILE A 574 9.23 -3.81 25.63
CA ILE A 574 8.60 -3.30 24.42
C ILE A 574 8.53 -1.78 24.52
N PHE A 575 9.09 -1.12 23.53
CA PHE A 575 9.08 0.33 23.43
C PHE A 575 8.27 0.74 22.20
N TRP A 576 7.05 1.19 22.40
CA TRP A 576 6.20 1.74 21.36
C TRP A 576 6.69 3.14 20.98
N TYR A 577 6.63 3.46 19.70
CA TYR A 577 6.93 4.80 19.23
C TYR A 577 6.07 5.18 18.03
N SER A 578 5.86 6.47 17.88
CA SER A 578 5.24 7.06 16.69
C SER A 578 6.10 8.18 16.14
N THR A 579 6.02 8.37 14.84
CA THR A 579 6.58 9.48 14.08
C THR A 579 5.46 10.06 13.20
N PRO A 580 5.61 11.22 12.56
CA PRO A 580 4.59 11.75 11.68
C PRO A 580 4.18 10.82 10.53
N ASN A 581 5.03 9.84 10.17
CA ASN A 581 4.81 8.99 9.01
C ASN A 581 4.48 7.53 9.35
N TYR A 582 4.82 7.05 10.56
CA TYR A 582 4.63 5.64 10.91
C TYR A 582 4.59 5.40 12.41
N LEU A 583 3.88 4.35 12.79
CA LEU A 583 3.81 3.75 14.11
C LEU A 583 4.63 2.46 14.13
N GLY A 584 5.25 2.13 15.25
CA GLY A 584 6.00 0.89 15.44
C GLY A 584 6.35 0.61 16.90
N TYR A 585 7.07 -0.46 17.12
CA TYR A 585 7.64 -0.76 18.43
C TYR A 585 9.04 -1.39 18.30
N VAL A 586 9.83 -1.24 19.34
CA VAL A 586 11.15 -1.85 19.51
C VAL A 586 11.05 -2.93 20.58
N VAL A 587 11.57 -4.11 20.30
CA VAL A 587 11.66 -5.21 21.27
C VAL A 587 13.11 -5.32 21.75
N ARG A 588 13.32 -5.24 23.07
CA ARG A 588 14.62 -5.47 23.69
C ARG A 588 14.84 -6.96 23.92
N ASN A 589 15.88 -7.52 23.34
CA ASN A 589 16.33 -8.89 23.53
C ASN A 589 17.77 -8.89 24.05
N GLY A 590 17.96 -8.87 25.37
CA GLY A 590 19.27 -8.64 25.97
C GLY A 590 19.79 -7.25 25.62
N ASN A 591 20.93 -7.17 24.93
CA ASN A 591 21.54 -5.92 24.48
C ASN A 591 21.11 -5.51 23.06
N ASP A 592 20.32 -6.33 22.38
CA ASP A 592 19.86 -6.06 21.01
C ASP A 592 18.47 -5.42 20.98
N PHE A 593 18.27 -4.52 20.02
CA PHE A 593 17.02 -3.79 19.79
C PHE A 593 16.47 -4.09 18.40
N LYS A 594 15.35 -4.83 18.36
CA LYS A 594 14.67 -5.16 17.11
C LYS A 594 13.48 -4.23 16.88
N LYS A 595 13.52 -3.43 15.81
CA LYS A 595 12.42 -2.55 15.38
C LYS A 595 11.39 -3.33 14.58
N ILE A 596 10.12 -3.05 14.81
CA ILE A 596 8.99 -3.69 14.16
C ILE A 596 7.98 -2.59 13.76
N GLN A 597 7.69 -2.48 12.48
CA GLN A 597 6.78 -1.49 11.88
C GLN A 597 5.68 -2.11 11.01
N GLU A 598 5.92 -3.33 10.54
CA GLU A 598 5.14 -3.99 9.51
C GLU A 598 3.65 -4.14 9.77
N PRO A 599 3.25 -4.51 11.00
CA PRO A 599 1.83 -4.73 11.26
C PRO A 599 0.96 -3.50 11.05
N PHE A 600 1.57 -2.32 10.91
CA PHE A 600 0.89 -1.03 10.92
C PHE A 600 0.88 -0.30 9.59
N HIS A 601 1.43 -0.89 8.53
CA HIS A 601 1.45 -0.27 7.20
C HIS A 601 0.08 0.13 6.68
N ALA A 602 -0.93 -0.71 6.93
CA ALA A 602 -2.29 -0.46 6.46
C ALA A 602 -2.94 0.78 7.09
N ILE A 603 -2.33 1.34 8.12
CA ILE A 603 -2.87 2.46 8.90
C ILE A 603 -1.97 3.68 8.97
N TRP A 604 -0.83 3.69 8.28
CA TRP A 604 0.08 4.84 8.37
C TRP A 604 -0.57 6.17 7.96
N ASP A 605 -1.51 6.11 7.01
CA ASP A 605 -2.27 7.29 6.62
C ASP A 605 -3.35 7.69 7.64
N ASN A 606 -3.74 6.76 8.53
CA ASN A 606 -4.84 6.93 9.49
C ASN A 606 -4.37 6.93 10.95
N HIS A 607 -3.05 6.85 11.23
CA HIS A 607 -2.57 6.95 12.60
C HIS A 607 -2.64 8.39 13.11
N LEU A 608 -2.88 8.53 14.40
CA LEU A 608 -2.94 9.85 15.04
C LEU A 608 -1.55 10.47 15.12
N LYS A 609 -1.31 11.58 14.43
CA LYS A 609 0.02 12.20 14.37
C LYS A 609 0.46 12.84 15.70
N ASP A 610 -0.50 13.40 16.46
CA ASP A 610 -0.21 14.13 17.69
C ASP A 610 -0.89 13.56 18.94
N PHE A 611 -1.86 12.65 18.78
CA PHE A 611 -2.66 12.08 19.87
C PHE A 611 -2.52 10.56 19.93
N ASN A 612 -1.30 10.07 19.71
CA ASN A 612 -1.02 8.66 19.78
C ASN A 612 -1.30 8.09 21.16
N ASN A 613 -1.91 6.91 21.17
CA ASN A 613 -2.30 6.21 22.37
C ASN A 613 -2.14 4.71 22.12
N VAL A 614 -1.28 4.08 22.92
CA VAL A 614 -1.07 2.65 22.93
C VAL A 614 -1.28 2.16 24.35
N LYS A 615 -2.31 1.35 24.56
CA LYS A 615 -2.65 0.81 25.89
C LYS A 615 -2.61 -0.71 25.87
N LYS A 616 -1.87 -1.31 26.80
CA LYS A 616 -1.94 -2.77 27.03
C LYS A 616 -3.31 -3.11 27.61
N ILE A 617 -4.02 -4.00 26.94
CA ILE A 617 -5.37 -4.41 27.38
C ILE A 617 -5.41 -5.82 27.98
N LYS A 618 -4.56 -6.72 27.51
CA LYS A 618 -4.51 -8.09 28.04
C LYS A 618 -3.24 -8.81 27.60
N ASN A 619 -2.48 -9.39 28.53
CA ASN A 619 -1.22 -10.11 28.23
C ASN A 619 -0.32 -9.36 27.24
N SER A 620 -0.12 -9.91 26.03
CA SER A 620 0.68 -9.29 24.95
C SER A 620 -0.21 -8.59 23.91
N MET A 621 -1.42 -8.15 24.25
CA MET A 621 -2.33 -7.45 23.34
C MET A 621 -2.44 -5.98 23.71
N TYR A 622 -2.29 -5.14 22.69
CA TYR A 622 -2.32 -3.69 22.80
C TYR A 622 -3.46 -3.13 21.95
N ALA A 623 -4.10 -2.10 22.48
CA ALA A 623 -5.07 -1.29 21.77
C ALA A 623 -4.40 0.02 21.33
N ILE A 624 -4.62 0.42 20.09
CA ILE A 624 -4.00 1.58 19.45
C ILE A 624 -5.10 2.41 18.80
N GLY A 625 -5.25 3.66 19.23
CA GLY A 625 -6.20 4.58 18.65
C GLY A 625 -5.78 5.07 17.27
N ILE A 626 -6.76 5.20 16.36
CA ILE A 626 -6.58 5.72 15.00
C ILE A 626 -7.72 6.71 14.64
N ASP A 627 -7.58 7.41 13.54
CA ASP A 627 -8.53 8.45 13.10
C ASP A 627 -9.98 7.96 12.97
N ASN A 628 -10.18 6.71 12.61
CA ASN A 628 -11.51 6.15 12.40
C ASN A 628 -11.73 4.85 13.17
N GLY A 629 -11.16 4.74 14.38
CA GLY A 629 -11.37 3.56 15.20
C GLY A 629 -10.23 3.16 16.11
N LEU A 630 -10.10 1.84 16.32
CA LEU A 630 -9.13 1.23 17.21
C LEU A 630 -8.52 -0.02 16.58
N ILE A 631 -7.23 -0.23 16.82
CA ILE A 631 -6.53 -1.44 16.42
C ILE A 631 -6.15 -2.24 17.64
N PHE A 632 -6.26 -3.54 17.53
CA PHE A 632 -5.74 -4.51 18.49
C PHE A 632 -4.57 -5.24 17.86
N HIS A 633 -3.42 -5.14 18.47
CA HIS A 633 -2.21 -5.84 18.02
C HIS A 633 -1.72 -6.79 19.10
N LYS A 634 -1.53 -8.06 18.74
CA LYS A 634 -0.97 -9.09 19.61
C LYS A 634 0.49 -9.33 19.29
N ILE A 635 1.37 -9.03 20.23
CA ILE A 635 2.80 -9.34 20.12
C ILE A 635 3.02 -10.82 20.46
N LEU A 636 3.62 -11.57 19.55
CA LEU A 636 3.97 -12.98 19.74
C LEU A 636 5.41 -13.10 20.24
N LYS A 637 5.64 -13.95 21.23
CA LYS A 637 6.97 -14.22 21.81
C LYS A 637 7.93 -14.92 20.84
N THR A 638 7.40 -15.60 19.83
CA THR A 638 8.19 -16.27 18.79
C THR A 638 7.74 -15.81 17.40
N THR A 639 8.61 -15.18 16.67
CA THR A 639 8.45 -14.89 15.24
C THR A 639 8.77 -16.17 14.46
N ASN A 640 7.87 -17.16 14.50
CA ASN A 640 8.00 -18.35 13.68
C ASN A 640 7.63 -18.01 12.23
N LYS A 641 8.55 -18.31 11.31
CA LYS A 641 8.47 -18.19 9.85
C LYS A 641 8.14 -16.77 9.37
N GLN A 642 9.15 -15.94 9.34
CA GLN A 642 9.17 -14.86 8.38
C GLN A 642 9.14 -15.49 6.98
N LEU A 643 8.06 -15.25 6.26
CA LEU A 643 8.02 -15.50 4.82
C LEU A 643 9.11 -14.62 4.18
N GLN A 644 10.22 -15.23 3.78
CA GLN A 644 11.18 -14.58 2.90
C GLN A 644 10.48 -14.34 1.56
N VAL A 645 10.01 -13.13 1.35
CA VAL A 645 9.34 -12.75 0.10
C VAL A 645 10.42 -12.32 -0.89
N THR A 646 10.90 -13.22 -1.70
CA THR A 646 11.78 -12.89 -2.84
C THR A 646 10.95 -12.30 -3.99
N PRO A 647 11.48 -11.31 -4.73
CA PRO A 647 10.78 -10.78 -5.89
C PRO A 647 10.68 -11.85 -6.99
N THR A 648 9.49 -12.01 -7.53
CA THR A 648 9.26 -12.88 -8.69
C THR A 648 9.32 -12.05 -9.96
N ILE A 649 10.06 -12.52 -10.97
CA ILE A 649 10.14 -11.84 -12.27
C ILE A 649 8.98 -12.33 -13.12
N LYS A 650 8.05 -11.42 -13.44
CA LYS A 650 6.90 -11.72 -14.30
C LYS A 650 7.26 -11.63 -15.78
N SER A 651 8.06 -10.67 -16.16
CA SER A 651 8.57 -10.55 -17.53
C SER A 651 9.89 -9.79 -17.59
N LEU A 652 10.75 -10.23 -18.48
CA LEU A 652 12.02 -9.61 -18.81
C LEU A 652 12.03 -9.33 -20.30
N LYS A 653 11.98 -8.05 -20.70
CA LYS A 653 11.85 -7.63 -22.10
C LYS A 653 13.02 -6.75 -22.50
N PHE A 654 13.67 -7.14 -23.59
CA PHE A 654 14.69 -6.34 -24.25
C PHE A 654 14.10 -5.72 -25.52
N ILE A 655 14.03 -4.42 -25.57
CA ILE A 655 13.23 -3.65 -26.54
C ILE A 655 14.16 -2.91 -27.49
N SER A 656 13.83 -2.92 -28.77
CA SER A 656 14.38 -2.04 -29.81
C SER A 656 13.27 -1.21 -30.44
N SER A 657 13.63 -0.29 -31.32
CA SER A 657 12.64 0.48 -32.11
C SER A 657 11.82 -0.41 -33.08
N LYS A 658 12.30 -1.62 -33.38
CA LYS A 658 11.68 -2.50 -34.39
C LYS A 658 11.14 -3.81 -33.80
N ASP A 659 11.69 -4.29 -32.70
CA ASP A 659 11.38 -5.60 -32.12
C ASP A 659 11.52 -5.62 -30.61
N THR A 660 10.85 -6.60 -29.99
CA THR A 660 10.92 -6.87 -28.52
C THR A 660 11.25 -8.32 -28.30
N ILE A 661 12.36 -8.58 -27.63
CA ILE A 661 12.78 -9.92 -27.20
C ILE A 661 12.29 -10.09 -25.76
N THR A 662 11.36 -11.04 -25.55
CA THR A 662 10.99 -11.46 -24.19
C THR A 662 11.87 -12.64 -23.82
N ALA A 663 12.64 -12.50 -22.74
CA ALA A 663 13.52 -13.55 -22.26
C ALA A 663 12.72 -14.63 -21.52
N PRO A 664 13.15 -15.89 -21.58
CA PRO A 664 12.59 -16.94 -20.73
C PRO A 664 12.91 -16.66 -19.26
N ILE A 665 12.00 -17.03 -18.35
CA ILE A 665 12.13 -16.77 -16.92
C ILE A 665 13.10 -17.75 -16.23
N ASN A 666 13.50 -18.83 -16.91
CA ASN A 666 14.54 -19.74 -16.41
C ASN A 666 15.93 -19.21 -16.78
N PHE A 667 16.70 -18.80 -15.76
CA PHE A 667 17.99 -18.10 -15.91
C PHE A 667 19.22 -19.02 -15.78
N GLU A 668 19.07 -20.32 -16.03
CA GLU A 668 20.19 -21.29 -15.96
C GLU A 668 21.29 -21.00 -17.00
N THR A 669 20.95 -20.32 -18.09
CA THR A 669 21.90 -19.96 -19.14
C THR A 669 21.97 -18.44 -19.31
N LYS A 670 23.18 -17.94 -19.57
CA LYS A 670 23.42 -16.51 -19.83
C LYS A 670 22.72 -16.09 -21.11
N LEU A 671 21.80 -15.15 -21.01
CA LEU A 671 21.05 -14.61 -22.15
C LEU A 671 21.95 -13.77 -23.07
N LYS A 672 21.92 -14.04 -24.37
CA LYS A 672 22.65 -13.28 -25.37
C LYS A 672 21.69 -12.38 -26.13
N ILE A 673 21.84 -11.06 -25.97
CA ILE A 673 20.92 -10.04 -26.47
C ILE A 673 21.61 -9.25 -27.61
N PRO A 674 20.96 -9.06 -28.77
CA PRO A 674 21.47 -8.17 -29.82
C PRO A 674 21.59 -6.74 -29.31
N TYR A 675 22.58 -5.99 -29.79
CA TYR A 675 22.77 -4.59 -29.41
C TYR A 675 21.59 -3.69 -29.73
N SER A 676 20.83 -3.99 -30.78
CA SER A 676 19.61 -3.25 -31.13
C SER A 676 18.56 -3.25 -30.04
N ASN A 677 18.53 -4.27 -29.16
CA ASN A 677 17.55 -4.50 -28.12
C ASN A 677 18.12 -4.15 -26.74
N ASN A 678 18.80 -3.02 -26.62
CA ASN A 678 19.52 -2.63 -25.41
C ASN A 678 18.70 -1.81 -24.39
N PHE A 679 17.40 -1.68 -24.61
CA PHE A 679 16.48 -1.14 -23.59
C PHE A 679 15.87 -2.30 -22.81
N LEU A 680 16.20 -2.38 -21.52
CA LEU A 680 15.70 -3.45 -20.63
C LEU A 680 14.49 -2.96 -19.84
N LYS A 681 13.39 -3.70 -19.95
CA LYS A 681 12.16 -3.51 -19.19
C LYS A 681 11.87 -4.77 -18.37
N ILE A 682 11.73 -4.61 -17.08
CA ILE A 682 11.51 -5.70 -16.13
C ILE A 682 10.19 -5.45 -15.43
N LYS A 683 9.34 -6.48 -15.35
CA LYS A 683 8.13 -6.45 -14.53
C LYS A 683 8.29 -7.43 -13.37
N LEU A 684 8.12 -6.93 -12.15
CA LEU A 684 8.24 -7.67 -10.90
C LEU A 684 6.86 -7.96 -10.31
N ALA A 685 6.76 -9.04 -9.54
CA ALA A 685 5.58 -9.44 -8.81
C ALA A 685 5.93 -9.84 -7.37
N LEU A 686 4.95 -9.73 -6.46
CA LEU A 686 5.00 -10.17 -5.07
C LEU A 686 3.69 -10.88 -4.70
N PRO A 687 3.45 -12.08 -5.25
CA PRO A 687 2.12 -12.72 -5.18
C PRO A 687 1.62 -13.01 -3.76
N ASN A 688 2.52 -13.33 -2.84
CA ASN A 688 2.16 -13.75 -1.47
C ASN A 688 1.84 -12.58 -0.51
N ASN A 689 1.83 -11.33 -0.99
CA ASN A 689 1.50 -10.18 -0.17
C ASN A 689 0.56 -9.20 -0.88
N PRO A 690 -0.75 -9.42 -0.87
CA PRO A 690 -1.72 -8.59 -1.59
C PRO A 690 -2.02 -7.24 -0.91
N ILE A 691 -1.54 -7.00 0.31
CA ILE A 691 -1.97 -5.86 1.13
C ILE A 691 -1.02 -4.67 1.06
N SER A 692 0.29 -4.92 0.92
CA SER A 692 1.30 -3.92 1.17
C SER A 692 1.31 -2.79 0.13
N ASN A 693 1.02 -1.57 0.57
CA ASN A 693 1.28 -0.35 -0.19
C ASN A 693 2.76 0.07 -0.18
N SER A 694 3.57 -0.53 0.70
CA SER A 694 4.98 -0.17 0.92
C SER A 694 5.95 -1.20 0.33
N ARG A 695 5.54 -1.86 -0.74
CA ARG A 695 6.41 -2.80 -1.45
C ARG A 695 7.51 -2.03 -2.14
N GLN A 696 8.73 -2.26 -1.71
CA GLN A 696 9.89 -1.61 -2.29
C GLN A 696 10.79 -2.64 -2.94
N PHE A 697 11.19 -2.32 -4.16
CA PHE A 697 12.18 -3.07 -4.90
C PHE A 697 13.47 -2.27 -4.97
N GLN A 698 14.55 -2.98 -5.08
CA GLN A 698 15.86 -2.41 -5.31
C GLN A 698 16.59 -3.27 -6.35
N TYR A 699 17.28 -2.64 -7.24
CA TYR A 699 18.06 -3.33 -8.25
C TYR A 699 19.51 -2.83 -8.25
N LYS A 700 20.40 -3.69 -8.71
CA LYS A 700 21.79 -3.38 -8.98
C LYS A 700 22.17 -4.04 -10.30
N LEU A 701 22.77 -3.27 -11.19
CA LEU A 701 23.22 -3.76 -12.49
C LEU A 701 24.76 -3.79 -12.52
N ASN A 702 25.33 -4.94 -12.10
CA ASN A 702 26.77 -5.16 -12.20
C ASN A 702 27.19 -5.13 -13.69
N GLY A 703 28.24 -4.38 -14.00
CA GLY A 703 28.66 -4.09 -15.36
C GLY A 703 28.33 -2.68 -15.85
N LEU A 704 27.41 -1.97 -15.16
CA LEU A 704 27.14 -0.54 -15.37
C LEU A 704 27.46 0.25 -14.10
N GLU A 705 26.78 -0.07 -13.00
CA GLU A 705 26.98 0.53 -11.68
C GLU A 705 26.98 -0.56 -10.61
N ASN A 706 28.00 -0.58 -9.74
CA ASN A 706 28.12 -1.57 -8.67
C ASN A 706 27.40 -1.13 -7.39
N GLN A 707 26.50 -0.16 -7.46
CA GLN A 707 25.72 0.31 -6.34
C GLN A 707 24.24 -0.10 -6.49
N TRP A 708 23.55 -0.28 -5.36
CA TRP A 708 22.14 -0.51 -5.34
C TRP A 708 21.39 0.79 -5.66
N SER A 709 20.34 0.70 -6.49
CA SER A 709 19.43 1.83 -6.75
C SER A 709 18.78 2.33 -5.44
N HIS A 710 18.11 3.46 -5.47
CA HIS A 710 17.16 3.80 -4.39
C HIS A 710 16.01 2.77 -4.35
N TRP A 711 15.36 2.66 -3.18
CA TRP A 711 14.17 1.83 -3.05
C TRP A 711 13.02 2.43 -3.86
N ILE A 712 12.41 1.66 -4.74
CA ILE A 712 11.32 2.06 -5.63
C ILE A 712 10.04 1.29 -5.29
N ASN A 713 8.90 1.98 -5.38
CA ASN A 713 7.57 1.38 -5.15
C ASN A 713 6.93 0.84 -6.43
N GLU A 714 7.56 1.05 -7.57
CA GLU A 714 7.09 0.61 -8.88
C GLU A 714 7.48 -0.84 -9.15
N SER A 715 6.55 -1.63 -9.69
CA SER A 715 6.82 -3.01 -10.13
C SER A 715 7.51 -3.10 -11.49
N GLU A 716 7.68 -1.97 -12.16
CA GLU A 716 8.26 -1.90 -13.50
C GLU A 716 9.57 -1.11 -13.47
N ILE A 717 10.67 -1.81 -13.75
CA ILE A 717 12.01 -1.22 -13.86
C ILE A 717 12.34 -1.04 -15.35
N LYS A 718 12.81 0.14 -15.70
CA LYS A 718 13.24 0.50 -17.05
C LYS A 718 14.69 0.93 -17.02
N LEU A 719 15.54 0.22 -17.75
CA LEU A 719 16.96 0.52 -17.89
C LEU A 719 17.26 0.82 -19.36
N PRO A 720 17.32 2.11 -19.74
CA PRO A 720 17.53 2.53 -21.12
C PRO A 720 19.00 2.44 -21.52
N SER A 721 19.25 2.19 -22.82
CA SER A 721 20.52 2.39 -23.49
C SER A 721 21.72 1.66 -22.87
N LEU A 722 21.56 0.40 -22.56
CA LEU A 722 22.66 -0.43 -22.07
C LEU A 722 23.74 -0.57 -23.15
N THR A 723 24.99 -0.44 -22.76
CA THR A 723 26.13 -0.64 -23.65
C THR A 723 26.40 -2.13 -23.91
N SER A 724 27.21 -2.45 -24.89
CA SER A 724 27.65 -3.84 -25.12
C SER A 724 28.56 -4.30 -23.98
N GLY A 725 28.31 -5.50 -23.48
CA GLY A 725 29.10 -6.08 -22.40
C GLY A 725 28.34 -7.13 -21.59
N ASP A 726 28.99 -7.58 -20.56
CA ASP A 726 28.47 -8.55 -19.59
C ASP A 726 27.81 -7.86 -18.43
N TYR A 727 26.58 -8.29 -18.11
CA TYR A 727 25.79 -7.75 -17.04
C TYR A 727 25.26 -8.85 -16.11
N VAL A 728 25.18 -8.53 -14.84
CA VAL A 728 24.42 -9.33 -13.86
C VAL A 728 23.45 -8.37 -13.17
N LEU A 729 22.18 -8.53 -13.47
CA LEU A 729 21.13 -7.81 -12.78
C LEU A 729 20.81 -8.52 -11.46
N GLU A 730 20.92 -7.83 -10.36
CA GLU A 730 20.50 -8.29 -9.05
C GLU A 730 19.25 -7.53 -8.62
N LEU A 731 18.22 -8.27 -8.17
CA LEU A 731 16.95 -7.75 -7.73
C LEU A 731 16.67 -8.23 -6.31
N ARG A 732 16.23 -7.33 -5.46
CA ARG A 732 15.78 -7.67 -4.11
C ARG A 732 14.57 -6.84 -3.73
N THR A 733 13.79 -7.35 -2.80
CA THR A 733 12.68 -6.63 -2.21
C THR A 733 12.98 -6.34 -0.75
N LYS A 734 12.39 -5.28 -0.27
CA LYS A 734 12.35 -4.95 1.13
C LYS A 734 10.97 -5.33 1.64
N THR A 735 10.96 -6.21 2.62
CA THR A 735 9.73 -6.46 3.34
C THR A 735 9.39 -5.24 4.19
N GLU A 736 8.17 -5.18 4.63
CA GLU A 736 7.67 -4.15 5.53
C GLU A 736 8.49 -4.02 6.83
N VAL A 737 9.26 -5.06 7.16
CA VAL A 737 10.16 -5.18 8.33
C VAL A 737 11.52 -4.51 8.13
N ASN A 738 11.70 -3.74 7.06
CA ASN A 738 13.04 -3.32 6.65
C ASN A 738 14.02 -4.50 6.43
N GLN A 739 13.53 -5.75 6.42
CA GLN A 739 14.35 -6.90 6.05
C GLN A 739 14.44 -6.99 4.54
N VAL A 740 15.66 -7.05 4.08
CA VAL A 740 15.98 -7.20 2.67
C VAL A 740 15.97 -8.68 2.32
N SER A 741 15.25 -9.06 1.26
CA SER A 741 15.24 -10.44 0.76
C SER A 741 16.59 -10.84 0.19
N GLU A 742 16.81 -12.13 -0.01
CA GLU A 742 17.88 -12.61 -0.88
C GLU A 742 17.72 -12.02 -2.28
N SER A 743 18.86 -11.79 -2.96
CA SER A 743 18.85 -11.22 -4.30
C SER A 743 18.67 -12.30 -5.36
N VAL A 744 17.76 -12.03 -6.30
CA VAL A 744 17.62 -12.81 -7.54
C VAL A 744 18.63 -12.27 -8.54
N LYS A 745 19.48 -13.16 -9.13
CA LYS A 745 20.53 -12.79 -10.07
C LYS A 745 20.20 -13.24 -11.49
N ILE A 746 20.30 -12.34 -12.44
CA ILE A 746 20.03 -12.58 -13.85
C ILE A 746 21.26 -12.21 -14.67
N PRO A 747 22.06 -13.19 -15.14
CA PRO A 747 23.18 -12.92 -16.00
C PRO A 747 22.72 -12.76 -17.46
N PHE A 748 23.17 -11.70 -18.13
CA PHE A 748 22.95 -11.50 -19.56
C PHE A 748 24.12 -10.79 -20.22
N TYR A 749 24.20 -10.90 -21.53
CA TYR A 749 25.23 -10.31 -22.35
C TYR A 749 24.60 -9.52 -23.51
N ILE A 750 24.96 -8.27 -23.65
CA ILE A 750 24.58 -7.43 -24.80
C ILE A 750 25.71 -7.49 -25.82
N ALA A 751 25.38 -8.01 -27.00
CA ALA A 751 26.35 -8.18 -28.09
C ALA A 751 26.91 -6.81 -28.55
N TYR A 752 28.12 -6.83 -29.06
CA TYR A 752 28.68 -5.63 -29.69
C TYR A 752 27.90 -5.23 -30.95
N PRO A 753 27.73 -3.95 -31.22
CA PRO A 753 27.18 -3.50 -32.48
C PRO A 753 28.05 -3.97 -33.66
N TRP A 754 27.42 -4.24 -34.80
CA TRP A 754 28.11 -4.83 -35.96
C TRP A 754 29.35 -4.02 -36.39
N TYR A 755 29.31 -2.69 -36.23
CA TYR A 755 30.40 -1.81 -36.60
C TYR A 755 31.61 -1.80 -35.64
N ILE A 756 31.49 -2.42 -34.44
CA ILE A 756 32.59 -2.63 -33.48
C ILE A 756 32.98 -4.14 -33.41
N SER A 757 32.30 -4.98 -34.16
CA SER A 757 32.57 -6.42 -34.22
C SER A 757 34.00 -6.69 -34.71
N ARG A 758 34.52 -7.88 -34.35
CA ARG A 758 35.84 -8.33 -34.81
C ARG A 758 35.95 -8.25 -36.34
N VAL A 759 34.88 -8.62 -37.07
CA VAL A 759 34.80 -8.57 -38.54
C VAL A 759 34.85 -7.15 -39.03
N ALA A 760 34.10 -6.24 -38.40
CA ALA A 760 34.11 -4.79 -38.79
C ALA A 760 35.48 -4.16 -38.55
N LYS A 761 36.16 -4.51 -37.45
CA LYS A 761 37.54 -4.04 -37.19
C LYS A 761 38.51 -4.51 -38.25
N ILE A 762 38.43 -5.77 -38.69
CA ILE A 762 39.22 -6.33 -39.80
C ILE A 762 38.92 -5.58 -41.09
N PHE A 763 37.64 -5.34 -41.36
CA PHE A 763 37.20 -4.54 -42.53
C PHE A 763 37.73 -3.12 -42.50
N TYR A 764 37.72 -2.42 -41.35
CA TYR A 764 38.27 -1.08 -41.21
C TYR A 764 39.78 -1.06 -41.44
N VAL A 765 40.49 -2.06 -40.93
CA VAL A 765 41.92 -2.19 -41.19
C VAL A 765 42.18 -2.44 -42.67
N LEU A 766 41.43 -3.33 -43.33
CA LEU A 766 41.51 -3.54 -44.76
C LEU A 766 41.18 -2.26 -45.56
N LEU A 767 40.10 -1.57 -45.17
CA LEU A 767 39.70 -0.31 -45.78
C LEU A 767 40.79 0.78 -45.63
N PHE A 768 41.40 0.84 -44.43
CA PHE A 768 42.54 1.74 -44.21
C PHE A 768 43.71 1.43 -45.11
N PHE A 769 44.06 0.12 -45.26
CA PHE A 769 45.14 -0.23 -46.18
C PHE A 769 44.79 0.03 -47.65
N ILE A 770 43.55 -0.21 -48.07
CA ILE A 770 43.09 0.13 -49.42
C ILE A 770 43.15 1.61 -49.66
N THR A 771 42.67 2.42 -48.75
CA THR A 771 42.70 3.89 -48.85
C THR A 771 44.11 4.43 -48.80
N PHE A 772 44.99 3.83 -47.95
CA PHE A 772 46.39 4.15 -47.86
C PHE A 772 47.14 3.83 -49.16
N ILE A 773 46.94 2.63 -49.76
CA ILE A 773 47.51 2.25 -51.06
C ILE A 773 46.98 3.14 -52.17
N SER A 774 45.67 3.43 -52.16
CA SER A 774 45.06 4.35 -53.15
C SER A 774 45.62 5.76 -53.00
N TYR A 775 45.81 6.24 -51.77
CA TYR A 775 46.40 7.54 -51.49
C TYR A 775 47.89 7.61 -51.91
N ARG A 776 48.65 6.55 -51.62
CA ARG A 776 50.04 6.44 -52.10
C ARG A 776 50.10 6.40 -53.63
N SER A 777 49.21 5.65 -54.27
CA SER A 777 49.11 5.58 -55.73
C SER A 777 48.73 6.96 -56.34
N PHE A 778 47.80 7.65 -55.67
CA PHE A 778 47.41 9.03 -56.06
C PHE A 778 48.59 10.01 -55.90
N LEU A 779 49.31 9.94 -54.76
CA LEU A 779 50.49 10.76 -54.53
C LEU A 779 51.59 10.44 -55.54
N LYS A 780 51.81 9.17 -55.92
CA LYS A 780 52.76 8.77 -56.95
C LYS A 780 52.39 9.35 -58.28
N ARG A 781 51.13 9.24 -58.68
CA ARG A 781 50.59 9.84 -59.93
C ARG A 781 50.64 11.41 -59.91
N LYS A 782 50.42 11.99 -58.70
CA LYS A 782 50.53 13.45 -58.55
C LYS A 782 51.97 13.94 -58.64
N ASN A 783 52.89 13.19 -57.99
CA ASN A 783 54.30 13.48 -58.04
C ASN A 783 54.90 13.36 -59.51
N GLU A 784 54.48 12.30 -60.24
CA GLU A 784 54.84 12.15 -61.67
C GLU A 784 54.31 13.32 -62.46
N LYS A 785 53.08 13.77 -62.26
CA LYS A 785 52.52 14.97 -62.89
C LYS A 785 53.21 16.24 -62.39
N TYR A 786 53.63 16.30 -61.14
CA TYR A 786 54.33 17.45 -60.56
C TYR A 786 55.74 17.60 -61.05
N VAL A 787 56.47 16.53 -61.26
CA VAL A 787 57.78 16.51 -61.87
C VAL A 787 57.72 16.97 -63.30
N ILE A 788 56.70 16.57 -64.06
CA ILE A 788 56.46 17.05 -65.41
C ILE A 788 56.07 18.55 -65.37
N ARG A 789 55.32 19.02 -64.42
CA ARG A 789 54.87 20.42 -64.32
C ARG A 789 55.94 21.34 -63.71
N LEU A 790 56.86 20.79 -62.88
CA LEU A 790 57.97 21.55 -62.34
C LEU A 790 58.98 21.91 -63.48
N LYS A 791 59.19 20.98 -64.42
CA LYS A 791 60.03 21.29 -65.63
C LYS A 791 59.39 22.35 -66.53
N TYR A 792 58.08 22.48 -66.46
CA TYR A 792 57.36 23.53 -67.22
C TYR A 792 57.28 24.85 -66.41
N LEU A 793 57.22 24.82 -65.09
CA LEU A 793 57.07 26.02 -64.22
C LEU A 793 58.38 26.72 -63.86
N GLU A 794 59.52 26.00 -63.93
CA GLU A 794 60.81 26.64 -63.77
C GLU A 794 61.05 27.75 -64.88
N LYS A 795 60.33 27.63 -65.98
CA LYS A 795 60.38 28.60 -67.01
C LYS A 795 59.48 29.84 -66.86
N GLN A 796 58.44 29.72 -65.98
CA GLN A 796 57.49 30.81 -65.70
C GLN A 796 57.69 31.51 -64.35
N LYS A 797 58.59 31.05 -63.50
CA LYS A 797 58.66 31.54 -62.09
C LYS A 797 59.46 32.84 -61.91
N ARG A 798 60.01 33.40 -62.96
CA ARG A 798 60.76 34.72 -62.94
C ARG A 798 59.87 35.96 -63.16
N GLU A 799 58.59 35.79 -63.52
CA GLU A 799 57.75 36.95 -63.84
C GLU A 799 56.61 37.26 -62.85
N ARG A 800 56.28 36.40 -61.94
CA ARG A 800 55.09 36.62 -61.09
C ARG A 800 55.33 36.67 -59.54
N GLN A 801 56.51 37.06 -59.10
CA GLN A 801 56.78 37.24 -57.70
C GLN A 801 56.44 38.62 -57.10
N LYS A 802 55.95 39.53 -57.87
CA LYS A 802 55.65 40.88 -57.34
C LYS A 802 54.17 41.18 -57.01
N GLU A 803 53.19 40.36 -57.39
CA GLU A 803 51.77 40.72 -57.23
C GLU A 803 51.00 39.96 -56.13
N LYS A 804 51.56 38.97 -55.46
CA LYS A 804 50.81 38.15 -54.55
C LYS A 804 50.98 38.45 -53.05
N PHE A 805 51.67 39.50 -52.66
CA PHE A 805 51.86 39.75 -51.18
C PHE A 805 50.79 40.63 -50.54
N GLU A 806 49.93 41.31 -51.34
CA GLU A 806 48.86 42.18 -50.77
C GLU A 806 47.50 41.55 -50.60
N LEU A 807 47.19 40.45 -51.23
CA LEU A 807 45.84 39.83 -51.18
C LEU A 807 45.63 38.85 -50.07
N GLN A 808 46.67 38.36 -49.47
CA GLN A 808 46.52 37.32 -48.36
C GLN A 808 46.21 37.89 -46.99
N LYS A 809 46.37 39.19 -46.75
CA LYS A 809 46.10 39.83 -45.47
C LYS A 809 44.63 40.17 -45.27
N LEU A 810 43.86 40.31 -46.31
CA LEU A 810 42.44 40.70 -46.22
C LEU A 810 41.46 39.51 -46.04
N ALA A 811 41.88 38.28 -46.37
CA ALA A 811 40.98 37.10 -46.31
C ALA A 811 40.94 36.45 -44.94
N ALA A 812 42.00 36.55 -44.11
CA ALA A 812 42.09 35.93 -42.83
C ALA A 812 41.23 36.64 -41.77
N ASP A 813 41.11 37.97 -41.87
CA ASP A 813 40.34 38.75 -40.89
C ASP A 813 38.79 38.56 -41.04
N LYS A 814 38.35 38.23 -42.25
CA LYS A 814 36.89 38.01 -42.48
C LYS A 814 36.35 36.67 -41.99
N GLN A 815 37.20 35.64 -41.95
CA GLN A 815 36.81 34.31 -41.41
C GLN A 815 36.70 34.25 -39.88
N LEU A 816 37.53 35.05 -39.20
CA LEU A 816 37.50 35.08 -37.70
C LEU A 816 36.26 35.78 -37.15
N TYR A 817 35.70 36.72 -37.96
CA TYR A 817 34.49 37.46 -37.55
C TYR A 817 33.22 36.60 -37.64
N LEU A 818 33.13 35.79 -38.71
CA LEU A 818 31.95 34.91 -38.93
C LEU A 818 31.86 33.76 -37.89
N LEU A 819 32.99 33.23 -37.46
CA LEU A 819 33.02 32.16 -36.41
C LEU A 819 32.64 32.65 -35.02
N LYS A 820 32.84 33.93 -34.68
CA LYS A 820 32.40 34.51 -33.42
C LYS A 820 30.88 34.78 -33.38
N GLU A 821 30.31 35.15 -34.54
CA GLU A 821 28.87 35.43 -34.65
C GLU A 821 28.01 34.14 -34.51
N ASP A 822 28.47 33.04 -35.11
CA ASP A 822 27.76 31.74 -35.03
C ASP A 822 27.77 31.13 -33.63
N ASN A 823 28.85 31.26 -32.87
CA ASN A 823 28.92 30.76 -31.49
C ASN A 823 28.04 31.58 -30.52
N LEU A 824 27.93 32.89 -30.75
CA LEU A 824 27.08 33.76 -29.95
C LEU A 824 25.59 33.48 -30.21
N ASN A 825 25.22 33.21 -31.46
CA ASN A 825 23.85 32.87 -31.85
C ASN A 825 23.41 31.49 -31.30
N LEU A 826 24.34 30.53 -31.21
CA LEU A 826 24.07 29.21 -30.59
C LEU A 826 23.84 29.29 -29.07
N GLU A 827 24.56 30.17 -28.39
CA GLU A 827 24.39 30.38 -26.93
C GLU A 827 23.09 31.09 -26.61
N ILE A 828 22.71 32.10 -27.42
CA ILE A 828 21.42 32.78 -27.30
C ILE A 828 20.26 31.81 -27.57
N LYS A 829 20.38 30.92 -28.56
CA LYS A 829 19.36 29.95 -28.91
C LYS A 829 19.13 28.92 -27.79
N LYS A 830 20.19 28.46 -27.12
CA LYS A 830 20.10 27.58 -25.95
C LYS A 830 19.44 28.25 -24.72
N LYS A 831 19.79 29.52 -24.47
CA LYS A 831 19.20 30.28 -23.33
C LYS A 831 17.72 30.60 -23.59
N ASN A 832 17.34 30.91 -24.81
CA ASN A 832 15.95 31.18 -25.17
C ASN A 832 15.08 29.90 -25.12
N SER A 833 15.62 28.73 -25.48
CA SER A 833 14.93 27.45 -25.39
C SER A 833 14.65 27.05 -23.91
N ALA A 834 15.62 27.28 -23.04
CA ALA A 834 15.45 27.00 -21.60
C ALA A 834 14.39 27.93 -20.96
N LEU A 835 14.35 29.21 -21.35
CA LEU A 835 13.38 30.17 -20.85
C LEU A 835 11.96 29.86 -21.35
N ALA A 836 11.83 29.46 -22.61
CA ALA A 836 10.56 29.05 -23.19
C ALA A 836 10.00 27.80 -22.53
N SER A 837 10.84 26.81 -22.21
CA SER A 837 10.43 25.59 -21.49
C SER A 837 9.92 25.88 -20.08
N SER A 838 10.60 26.76 -19.34
CA SER A 838 10.16 27.19 -17.99
C SER A 838 8.82 27.93 -18.06
N THR A 839 8.64 28.77 -19.07
CA THR A 839 7.40 29.54 -19.28
C THR A 839 6.23 28.62 -19.64
N LEU A 840 6.45 27.60 -20.48
CA LEU A 840 5.44 26.60 -20.85
C LEU A 840 4.99 25.75 -19.64
N ASN A 841 5.89 25.43 -18.73
CA ASN A 841 5.52 24.74 -17.49
C ASN A 841 4.61 25.58 -16.59
N ASN A 842 4.82 26.88 -16.52
CA ASN A 842 3.93 27.79 -15.78
C ASN A 842 2.55 27.93 -16.46
N ILE A 843 2.49 27.85 -17.78
CA ILE A 843 1.21 27.83 -18.54
C ILE A 843 0.40 26.60 -18.17
N LYS A 844 0.99 25.40 -18.24
CA LYS A 844 0.32 24.15 -17.88
C LYS A 844 -0.21 24.13 -16.44
N LYS A 845 0.55 24.69 -15.50
CA LYS A 845 0.13 24.82 -14.10
C LYS A 845 -1.09 25.74 -13.95
N LYS A 846 -1.14 26.85 -14.66
CA LYS A 846 -2.25 27.80 -14.64
C LYS A 846 -3.52 27.25 -15.32
N GLU A 847 -3.38 26.54 -16.43
CA GLU A 847 -4.50 25.85 -17.10
C GLU A 847 -5.15 24.82 -16.14
N LEU A 848 -4.35 24.00 -15.47
CA LEU A 848 -4.84 23.00 -14.53
C LEU A 848 -5.59 23.61 -13.33
N LEU A 849 -5.11 24.75 -12.83
CA LEU A 849 -5.80 25.49 -11.77
C LEU A 849 -7.11 26.15 -12.24
N ALA A 850 -7.17 26.59 -13.50
CA ALA A 850 -8.39 27.14 -14.09
C ALA A 850 -9.46 26.08 -14.32
N ASP A 851 -9.07 24.87 -14.77
CA ASP A 851 -9.97 23.73 -14.92
C ASP A 851 -10.55 23.31 -13.57
N LEU A 852 -9.73 23.25 -12.52
CA LEU A 852 -10.18 22.98 -11.16
C LEU A 852 -11.20 24.00 -10.64
N ILE A 853 -11.06 25.28 -11.01
CA ILE A 853 -12.05 26.32 -10.67
C ILE A 853 -13.38 26.07 -11.38
N ASN A 854 -13.31 25.68 -12.66
CA ASN A 854 -14.51 25.38 -13.44
C ASN A 854 -15.26 24.17 -12.88
N ASP A 855 -14.54 23.10 -12.55
CA ASP A 855 -15.09 21.91 -11.94
C ASP A 855 -15.74 22.22 -10.58
N LEU A 856 -15.04 22.95 -9.71
CA LEU A 856 -15.57 23.37 -8.42
C LEU A 856 -16.76 24.33 -8.53
N THR A 857 -16.81 25.12 -9.59
CA THR A 857 -17.92 26.03 -9.84
C THR A 857 -19.15 25.30 -10.36
N SER A 858 -18.95 24.23 -11.13
CA SER A 858 -20.05 23.35 -11.54
C SER A 858 -20.62 22.59 -10.35
N ILE A 859 -19.76 22.07 -9.48
CA ILE A 859 -20.16 21.42 -8.22
C ILE A 859 -20.93 22.39 -7.32
N ASP A 860 -20.49 23.63 -7.17
CA ASP A 860 -21.18 24.68 -6.36
C ASP A 860 -22.59 24.98 -6.88
N LYS A 861 -22.82 24.82 -8.18
CA LYS A 861 -24.15 25.00 -8.81
C LYS A 861 -25.10 23.83 -8.62
N GLU A 862 -24.58 22.62 -8.44
CA GLU A 862 -25.34 21.38 -8.28
C GLU A 862 -25.62 21.03 -6.80
N LEU A 863 -25.04 21.73 -5.86
CA LEU A 863 -25.21 21.47 -4.43
C LEU A 863 -26.60 21.94 -3.95
N VAL A 864 -27.42 20.98 -3.58
CA VAL A 864 -28.78 21.22 -3.03
C VAL A 864 -28.74 21.66 -1.54
N ASN A 865 -27.60 21.55 -0.89
CA ASN A 865 -27.48 21.78 0.55
C ASN A 865 -26.65 23.04 0.86
N ASN A 866 -27.30 24.04 1.44
CA ASN A 866 -26.72 25.37 1.75
C ASN A 866 -25.48 25.35 2.65
N SER A 867 -25.25 24.28 3.39
CA SER A 867 -24.10 24.19 4.32
C SER A 867 -22.73 23.97 3.63
N LEU A 868 -22.74 23.49 2.40
CA LEU A 868 -21.52 23.15 1.63
C LEU A 868 -21.10 24.24 0.64
N HIS A 869 -21.98 25.21 0.33
CA HIS A 869 -21.64 26.35 -0.55
C HIS A 869 -20.49 27.19 -0.02
N TYR A 870 -20.45 27.41 1.28
CA TYR A 870 -19.39 28.25 1.90
C TYR A 870 -17.99 27.62 1.81
N PRO A 871 -17.77 26.33 2.13
CA PRO A 871 -16.49 25.68 1.95
C PRO A 871 -16.02 25.66 0.49
N VAL A 872 -16.90 25.37 -0.45
CA VAL A 872 -16.56 25.31 -1.90
C VAL A 872 -16.13 26.70 -2.40
N LYS A 873 -16.89 27.74 -2.09
CA LYS A 873 -16.53 29.12 -2.43
C LYS A 873 -15.20 29.58 -1.78
N LYS A 874 -14.91 29.09 -0.57
CA LYS A 874 -13.64 29.37 0.10
C LYS A 874 -12.45 28.73 -0.62
N VAL A 875 -12.63 27.50 -1.15
CA VAL A 875 -11.60 26.82 -1.94
C VAL A 875 -11.40 27.53 -3.27
N ILE A 876 -12.47 27.86 -3.98
CA ILE A 876 -12.42 28.63 -5.23
C ILE A 876 -11.67 29.96 -5.02
N LYS A 877 -11.96 30.65 -3.93
CA LYS A 877 -11.29 31.91 -3.59
C LYS A 877 -9.79 31.73 -3.30
N LYS A 878 -9.41 30.63 -2.65
CA LYS A 878 -7.98 30.31 -2.42
C LYS A 878 -7.25 30.02 -3.72
N ILE A 879 -7.83 29.26 -4.62
CA ILE A 879 -7.24 28.93 -5.91
C ILE A 879 -7.12 30.19 -6.77
N ASN A 880 -8.16 31.05 -6.77
CA ASN A 880 -8.13 32.32 -7.47
C ASN A 880 -7.03 33.28 -6.97
N ASN A 881 -6.77 33.29 -5.66
CA ASN A 881 -5.69 34.09 -5.10
C ASN A 881 -4.29 33.63 -5.56
N HIS A 882 -4.10 32.30 -5.74
CA HIS A 882 -2.85 31.74 -6.30
C HIS A 882 -2.69 32.00 -7.80
N LEU A 883 -3.78 32.21 -8.55
CA LEU A 883 -3.72 32.61 -9.97
C LEU A 883 -3.29 34.07 -10.16
N LEU A 884 -3.46 34.91 -9.12
CA LEU A 884 -3.17 36.34 -9.15
C LEU A 884 -1.77 36.71 -8.63
N ASP A 885 -0.92 35.74 -8.36
CA ASP A 885 0.36 35.95 -7.69
C ASP A 885 1.32 36.83 -8.51
N LYS A 886 1.69 37.97 -7.96
CA LYS A 886 2.59 38.95 -8.56
C LYS A 886 4.04 38.49 -8.63
N GLU A 887 4.41 37.45 -7.90
CA GLU A 887 5.78 36.94 -7.83
C GLU A 887 6.23 36.25 -9.12
N ASP A 888 5.30 35.63 -9.85
CA ASP A 888 5.60 34.95 -11.13
C ASP A 888 6.18 35.91 -12.18
N TRP A 889 5.69 37.13 -12.23
CA TRP A 889 6.20 38.13 -13.19
C TRP A 889 7.59 38.64 -12.82
N LEU A 890 7.87 38.86 -11.54
CA LEU A 890 9.18 39.31 -11.09
C LEU A 890 10.25 38.27 -11.35
N SER A 891 9.95 37.00 -11.09
CA SER A 891 10.82 35.87 -11.38
C SER A 891 11.07 35.74 -12.89
N PHE A 892 10.01 35.81 -13.70
CA PHE A 892 10.13 35.80 -15.16
C PHE A 892 10.99 36.97 -15.66
N GLN A 893 10.73 38.18 -15.16
CA GLN A 893 11.44 39.39 -15.59
C GLN A 893 12.93 39.29 -15.27
N LEU A 894 13.31 38.72 -14.12
CA LEU A 894 14.69 38.51 -13.72
C LEU A 894 15.42 37.58 -14.69
N HIS A 895 14.81 36.42 -14.97
CA HIS A 895 15.40 35.44 -15.90
C HIS A 895 15.43 35.92 -17.36
N PHE A 896 14.39 36.66 -17.75
CA PHE A 896 14.32 37.23 -19.08
C PHE A 896 15.39 38.35 -19.31
N THR A 897 15.58 39.20 -18.29
CA THR A 897 16.61 40.25 -18.37
C THR A 897 18.01 39.65 -18.40
N ASN A 898 18.27 38.54 -17.73
CA ASN A 898 19.55 37.83 -17.83
C ASN A 898 19.85 37.26 -19.22
N SER A 899 18.81 36.94 -19.99
CA SER A 899 18.95 36.42 -21.37
C SER A 899 18.87 37.51 -22.42
N HIS A 900 18.22 38.63 -22.12
CA HIS A 900 17.97 39.76 -23.01
C HIS A 900 18.24 41.07 -22.28
N ALA A 901 19.50 41.33 -21.95
CA ALA A 901 19.94 42.34 -20.98
C ALA A 901 19.49 43.79 -21.28
N LYS A 902 19.32 44.14 -22.52
CA LYS A 902 18.91 45.51 -22.92
C LYS A 902 17.50 45.60 -23.47
N PHE A 903 16.77 44.53 -23.53
CA PHE A 903 15.44 44.52 -24.17
C PHE A 903 14.45 45.50 -23.55
N PHE A 904 14.32 45.55 -22.24
CA PHE A 904 13.39 46.46 -21.59
C PHE A 904 13.83 47.93 -21.64
N GLU A 905 15.13 48.17 -21.68
CA GLU A 905 15.71 49.50 -21.87
C GLU A 905 15.43 49.99 -23.30
N ASN A 906 15.81 49.21 -24.31
CA ASN A 906 15.58 49.52 -25.73
C ASN A 906 14.08 49.68 -26.04
N LEU A 907 13.23 48.89 -25.42
CA LEU A 907 11.79 48.96 -25.62
C LEU A 907 11.21 50.26 -25.04
N ARG A 908 11.71 50.75 -23.91
CA ARG A 908 11.29 52.00 -23.30
C ARG A 908 11.88 53.26 -24.00
N GLU A 909 13.11 53.14 -24.45
CA GLU A 909 13.73 54.23 -25.23
C GLU A 909 12.98 54.46 -26.56
N LYS A 910 12.59 53.39 -27.25
CA LYS A 910 11.90 53.51 -28.55
C LYS A 910 10.41 53.83 -28.40
N HIS A 911 9.81 53.43 -27.28
CA HIS A 911 8.37 53.55 -26.99
C HIS A 911 8.14 53.83 -25.51
N SER A 912 8.20 55.08 -25.12
CA SER A 912 8.12 55.56 -23.70
C SER A 912 6.72 55.49 -23.12
N ASP A 913 5.66 55.34 -23.92
CA ASP A 913 4.25 55.42 -23.50
C ASP A 913 3.58 54.04 -23.26
N LEU A 914 4.38 52.96 -23.14
CA LEU A 914 3.87 51.62 -22.90
C LEU A 914 3.45 51.36 -21.44
N SER A 915 2.25 50.87 -21.27
CA SER A 915 1.76 50.41 -19.98
C SER A 915 2.47 49.15 -19.51
N PRO A 916 2.46 48.84 -18.18
CA PRO A 916 3.09 47.63 -17.64
C PRO A 916 2.61 46.34 -18.30
N ASN A 917 1.35 46.27 -18.71
CA ASN A 917 0.80 45.10 -19.41
C ASN A 917 1.25 45.00 -20.85
N GLU A 918 1.47 46.11 -21.51
CA GLU A 918 2.03 46.12 -22.87
C GLU A 918 3.51 45.72 -22.87
N ILE A 919 4.26 46.09 -21.82
CA ILE A 919 5.65 45.65 -21.66
C ILE A 919 5.70 44.13 -21.40
N LYS A 920 4.80 43.58 -20.58
CA LYS A 920 4.66 42.15 -20.39
C LYS A 920 4.35 41.41 -21.68
N LEU A 921 3.38 41.92 -22.43
CA LEU A 921 3.01 41.41 -23.76
C LEU A 921 4.20 41.39 -24.71
N SER A 922 4.96 42.49 -24.76
CA SER A 922 6.15 42.58 -25.60
C SER A 922 7.23 41.56 -25.23
N ALA A 923 7.45 41.32 -23.93
CA ALA A 923 8.41 40.30 -23.49
C ALA A 923 7.97 38.86 -23.86
N TYR A 924 6.70 38.55 -23.77
CA TYR A 924 6.16 37.26 -24.19
C TYR A 924 6.21 37.09 -25.73
N LEU A 925 5.97 38.14 -26.50
CA LEU A 925 6.09 38.11 -27.92
C LEU A 925 7.56 38.00 -28.38
N LYS A 926 8.52 38.52 -27.60
CA LYS A 926 9.96 38.31 -27.83
C LYS A 926 10.35 36.84 -27.71
N LEU A 927 9.68 36.06 -26.85
CA LEU A 927 9.85 34.62 -26.72
C LEU A 927 9.04 33.82 -27.76
N ASN A 928 8.36 34.48 -28.66
CA ASN A 928 7.56 33.88 -29.74
C ASN A 928 6.38 33.03 -29.23
N LEU A 929 5.80 33.39 -28.07
CA LEU A 929 4.63 32.74 -27.53
C LEU A 929 3.35 33.09 -28.32
N SER A 930 2.45 32.11 -28.49
CA SER A 930 1.17 32.29 -29.17
C SER A 930 0.19 33.14 -28.34
N SER A 931 -0.80 33.74 -28.98
CA SER A 931 -1.82 34.53 -28.29
C SER A 931 -2.56 33.72 -27.22
N LYS A 932 -2.77 32.42 -27.42
CA LYS A 932 -3.39 31.53 -26.46
C LYS A 932 -2.52 31.30 -25.22
N GLU A 933 -1.23 31.11 -25.42
CA GLU A 933 -0.26 30.94 -24.30
C GLU A 933 -0.10 32.24 -23.51
N ILE A 934 -0.05 33.39 -24.23
CA ILE A 934 0.01 34.70 -23.58
C ILE A 934 -1.26 35.00 -22.80
N ALA A 935 -2.43 34.62 -23.28
CA ALA A 935 -3.71 34.77 -22.60
C ALA A 935 -3.71 34.02 -21.25
N ALA A 936 -3.19 32.79 -21.24
CA ALA A 936 -3.02 31.98 -20.03
C ALA A 936 -2.03 32.62 -19.02
N LEU A 937 -0.90 33.17 -19.52
CA LEU A 937 0.10 33.81 -18.65
C LEU A 937 -0.38 35.16 -18.07
N MET A 938 -1.18 35.89 -18.82
CA MET A 938 -1.71 37.19 -18.40
C MET A 938 -3.06 37.10 -17.69
N ASN A 939 -3.63 35.90 -17.62
CA ASN A 939 -4.95 35.60 -17.06
C ASN A 939 -6.07 36.47 -17.67
N VAL A 940 -6.15 36.51 -18.98
CA VAL A 940 -7.14 37.25 -19.77
C VAL A 940 -7.69 36.39 -20.89
N ALA A 941 -8.84 36.77 -21.44
CA ALA A 941 -9.38 36.06 -22.60
C ALA A 941 -8.46 36.20 -23.84
N ASN A 942 -8.40 35.18 -24.70
CA ASN A 942 -7.60 35.22 -25.90
C ASN A 942 -7.92 36.42 -26.80
N THR A 943 -9.18 36.80 -26.91
CA THR A 943 -9.67 38.00 -27.59
C THR A 943 -9.10 39.28 -26.99
N SER A 944 -8.85 39.35 -25.69
CA SER A 944 -8.25 40.48 -25.00
C SER A 944 -6.76 40.62 -25.36
N VAL A 945 -6.07 39.48 -25.54
CA VAL A 945 -4.68 39.49 -26.01
C VAL A 945 -4.59 39.98 -27.46
N GLU A 946 -5.48 39.51 -28.32
CA GLU A 946 -5.51 39.97 -29.71
C GLU A 946 -5.80 41.49 -29.82
N GLN A 947 -6.75 41.98 -29.01
CA GLN A 947 -6.99 43.44 -28.92
C GLN A 947 -5.76 44.18 -28.38
N SER A 948 -5.06 43.61 -27.40
CA SER A 948 -3.85 44.19 -26.84
C SER A 948 -2.69 44.21 -27.88
N ARG A 949 -2.55 43.15 -28.69
CA ARG A 949 -1.62 43.10 -29.81
C ARG A 949 -1.95 44.15 -30.88
N TYR A 950 -3.22 44.33 -31.16
CA TYR A 950 -3.67 45.38 -32.10
C TYR A 950 -3.34 46.79 -31.56
N ARG A 951 -3.58 47.07 -30.27
CA ARG A 951 -3.22 48.35 -29.63
C ARG A 951 -1.70 48.57 -29.60
N LEU A 952 -0.95 47.52 -29.26
CA LEU A 952 0.53 47.54 -29.27
C LEU A 952 1.07 47.84 -30.65
N ARG A 953 0.49 47.24 -31.68
CA ARG A 953 0.84 47.51 -33.09
C ARG A 953 0.60 48.96 -33.46
N LYS A 954 -0.53 49.54 -33.00
CA LYS A 954 -0.87 50.95 -33.25
C LYS A 954 0.10 51.90 -32.51
N LYS A 955 0.49 51.57 -31.29
CA LYS A 955 1.49 52.35 -30.53
C LYS A 955 2.89 52.26 -31.14
N PHE A 956 3.23 51.17 -31.74
CA PHE A 956 4.51 51.02 -32.48
C PHE A 956 4.48 51.64 -33.84
N ASN A 957 3.37 52.22 -34.27
CA ASN A 957 3.14 52.83 -35.57
C ASN A 957 3.52 51.91 -36.74
N LEU A 958 3.11 50.61 -36.65
CA LEU A 958 3.47 49.58 -37.66
C LEU A 958 2.41 49.50 -38.75
N ASP A 959 2.84 49.55 -40.02
CA ASP A 959 2.00 49.32 -41.18
C ASP A 959 1.43 47.91 -41.22
N LYS A 960 0.33 47.68 -41.97
CA LYS A 960 -0.40 46.42 -42.02
C LYS A 960 0.48 45.22 -42.39
N ASP A 961 1.51 45.45 -43.21
CA ASP A 961 2.39 44.39 -43.73
C ASP A 961 3.57 44.01 -42.82
N VAL A 962 3.84 44.77 -41.76
CA VAL A 962 4.94 44.49 -40.83
C VAL A 962 4.47 43.54 -39.71
N ASN A 963 5.08 42.39 -39.57
CA ASN A 963 4.75 41.45 -38.48
C ASN A 963 5.20 41.97 -37.12
N LEU A 964 4.26 42.09 -36.16
CA LEU A 964 4.50 42.61 -34.81
C LEU A 964 5.57 41.81 -34.06
N VAL A 965 5.58 40.49 -34.20
CA VAL A 965 6.56 39.61 -33.54
C VAL A 965 7.94 39.85 -34.10
N ASN A 966 8.06 39.93 -35.43
CA ASN A 966 9.34 40.21 -36.09
C ASN A 966 9.89 41.60 -35.74
N TYR A 967 9.01 42.56 -35.50
CA TYR A 967 9.43 43.89 -35.04
C TYR A 967 9.99 43.82 -33.62
N ILE A 968 9.29 43.16 -32.71
CA ILE A 968 9.72 42.98 -31.32
C ILE A 968 10.99 42.10 -31.22
N GLN A 969 11.17 41.17 -32.13
CA GLN A 969 12.40 40.37 -32.22
C GLN A 969 13.64 41.22 -32.55
N LYS A 970 13.48 42.37 -33.20
CA LYS A 970 14.57 43.29 -33.53
C LYS A 970 14.85 44.34 -32.44
N ILE A 971 13.99 44.53 -31.48
CA ILE A 971 14.20 45.34 -30.26
C ILE A 971 15.07 44.57 -29.27
#